data_5ba2481607854f9ec16804044a07e803
#
_entry.id   5ba2481607854f9ec16804044a07e803
#
_cell.length_a   1.000
_cell.length_b   1.000
_cell.length_c   1.000
_cell.angle_alpha   90.00
_cell.angle_beta   90.00
_cell.angle_gamma   90.00
#
_symmetry.space_group_name_H-M   'P 1'
#
loop_
_entity.id
_entity.type
_entity.pdbx_description
1 polymer ?
#
loop_
_entity_poly.entity_id
_entity_poly.type
_entity_poly.pdbx_seq_one_letter_code
_entity_poly.pdbx_strand_id
1 'polypeptide(L)'
;MEKLKFNVYGMSCSACAARVDKVVRELDGVKDVAVNLLTNQMTVDFDEPATVEKIERAVSGAGYKAALFNDKSQKKEKVNPLIRSIIRLAVSAVLLIPLMYVSMGGVMFGWDMGALNGNPMGIAIYELVFSFVILVINGKFFVSGTKAIFHRAPNMDTLVSMGSGISFVYSVALMIRAGVNTAYLHHLPHTLYFESAAMILVLITLGKTLEIYSKGKTTSAIKGLMNLAPETARVIKDGEEKEIPLSSLSTGDAFVVRPGENFPADGVILSGSGSVNESAVTGESMPVDKSVGDKVISGTTNVNGYITAKATSVGGDSTLGRIVKLVQDASASKAPIAKTADKVSGIFVPSVICVAIVTFIVWIAVTKNFATSLTHAISVLVISCPCALGLATPVAIMVGSGKGAKNGLLFKTATALEEAGKTDIVVLDKTGTITKGTPVVTDVSALSGDSEEEIIALAASLEKGSSHPLATAIVRFSEEKNITVFTPEKFENLLGHGVKGIVSGDEIVIGNAALMKDIGAAANDAFPTGEKFARDGKTPLYVAKNNKIIGVIAVSDELKSDSAGAIKRMKEQGLFVTMLTGDNTLSANAVAKTCDVDCVIPDVLPDEKDAVLSNLQKYGKVVMVGDGINDAPALTRADVGIAIGAGTDVAIDSADVVLMKSELSDVPRAISLSRRTLLNIRENLFWAFIYNVVCIPIAAGVFSPLGVTLNPMWGAAAMSLSSVCVVLNALRLNLINLDKPVKHRKKVVNIDVNDISKTKNTEIKKGEQSMKKTLKIEGMMCAHCVAHVKSALQKVDGVKDVEVSLENKTAVVTLSSDVNNDVLKSAVTNEGYEVVEIK
;
A
#
# COMPACT_ATOMS: atom_id res chain seq x y z
N MET A 1 -8.49 11.50 -15.44
CA MET A 1 -8.09 10.18 -14.91
C MET A 1 -9.10 9.76 -13.86
N GLU A 2 -9.87 8.72 -14.14
CA GLU A 2 -10.87 8.21 -13.21
C GLU A 2 -10.38 6.90 -12.59
N LYS A 3 -10.53 6.78 -11.27
CA LYS A 3 -10.23 5.58 -10.52
C LYS A 3 -11.51 5.04 -9.90
N LEU A 4 -12.06 3.97 -10.46
CA LEU A 4 -13.33 3.40 -10.03
C LEU A 4 -13.18 1.97 -9.51
N LYS A 5 -14.02 1.64 -8.53
CA LYS A 5 -14.13 0.29 -7.97
C LYS A 5 -15.36 -0.42 -8.50
N PHE A 6 -15.22 -1.71 -8.83
CA PHE A 6 -16.28 -2.58 -9.30
C PHE A 6 -16.39 -3.82 -8.43
N ASN A 7 -17.59 -4.30 -8.17
CA ASN A 7 -17.81 -5.65 -7.66
C ASN A 7 -17.79 -6.64 -8.84
N VAL A 8 -17.00 -7.71 -8.73
CA VAL A 8 -16.90 -8.75 -9.76
C VAL A 8 -17.44 -10.06 -9.22
N TYR A 9 -18.49 -10.57 -9.84
CA TYR A 9 -19.18 -11.79 -9.43
C TYR A 9 -18.77 -12.98 -10.29
N GLY A 10 -18.65 -14.16 -9.65
CA GLY A 10 -18.36 -15.42 -10.33
C GLY A 10 -16.88 -15.83 -10.33
N MET A 11 -15.98 -15.04 -9.79
CA MET A 11 -14.58 -15.44 -9.63
C MET A 11 -14.47 -16.50 -8.51
N SER A 12 -13.82 -17.63 -8.82
CA SER A 12 -13.63 -18.74 -7.88
C SER A 12 -12.16 -19.05 -7.58
N CYS A 13 -11.23 -18.56 -8.40
CA CYS A 13 -9.80 -18.84 -8.28
C CYS A 13 -8.93 -17.73 -8.90
N SER A 14 -7.61 -17.80 -8.66
CA SER A 14 -6.63 -16.84 -9.19
C SER A 14 -6.62 -16.76 -10.72
N ALA A 15 -6.82 -17.87 -11.42
CA ALA A 15 -6.92 -17.89 -12.88
C ALA A 15 -8.12 -17.06 -13.38
N CYS A 16 -9.24 -17.06 -12.62
CA CYS A 16 -10.40 -16.21 -12.92
C CYS A 16 -10.04 -14.72 -12.77
N ALA A 17 -9.37 -14.36 -11.68
CA ALA A 17 -8.92 -12.98 -11.43
C ALA A 17 -7.91 -12.51 -12.48
N ALA A 18 -6.97 -13.37 -12.87
CA ALA A 18 -6.00 -13.09 -13.93
C ALA A 18 -6.69 -12.87 -15.30
N ARG A 19 -7.76 -13.62 -15.59
CA ARG A 19 -8.53 -13.45 -16.82
C ARG A 19 -9.26 -12.13 -16.85
N VAL A 20 -9.91 -11.74 -15.76
CA VAL A 20 -10.59 -10.44 -15.63
C VAL A 20 -9.59 -9.29 -15.78
N ASP A 21 -8.46 -9.38 -15.08
CA ASP A 21 -7.37 -8.41 -15.18
C ASP A 21 -6.91 -8.23 -16.65
N LYS A 22 -6.62 -9.34 -17.33
CA LYS A 22 -6.16 -9.32 -18.72
C LYS A 22 -7.15 -8.65 -19.66
N VAL A 23 -8.41 -9.04 -19.62
CA VAL A 23 -9.45 -8.54 -20.55
C VAL A 23 -9.75 -7.07 -20.34
N VAL A 24 -9.71 -6.58 -19.09
CA VAL A 24 -9.94 -5.17 -18.81
C VAL A 24 -8.70 -4.34 -19.15
N ARG A 25 -7.50 -4.86 -18.92
CA ARG A 25 -6.23 -4.20 -19.25
C ARG A 25 -6.02 -4.06 -20.77
N GLU A 26 -6.60 -4.94 -21.58
CA GLU A 26 -6.55 -4.89 -23.04
C GLU A 26 -7.49 -3.83 -23.65
N LEU A 27 -8.31 -3.14 -22.84
CA LEU A 27 -9.16 -2.05 -23.32
C LEU A 27 -8.36 -0.76 -23.52
N ASP A 28 -8.55 -0.10 -24.67
CA ASP A 28 -7.98 1.21 -24.93
C ASP A 28 -8.48 2.24 -23.91
N GLY A 29 -7.55 2.99 -23.30
CA GLY A 29 -7.83 3.97 -22.27
C GLY A 29 -7.67 3.44 -20.84
N VAL A 30 -7.47 2.14 -20.62
CA VAL A 30 -7.20 1.57 -19.30
C VAL A 30 -5.70 1.59 -19.02
N LYS A 31 -5.31 2.24 -17.92
CA LYS A 31 -3.91 2.37 -17.48
C LYS A 31 -3.49 1.29 -16.50
N ASP A 32 -4.28 1.04 -15.48
CA ASP A 32 -4.02 -0.05 -14.52
C ASP A 32 -5.31 -0.72 -14.06
N VAL A 33 -5.16 -2.01 -13.73
CA VAL A 33 -6.24 -2.86 -13.24
C VAL A 33 -5.71 -3.66 -12.07
N ALA A 34 -6.45 -3.65 -10.96
CA ALA A 34 -6.18 -4.49 -9.81
C ALA A 34 -7.43 -5.30 -9.45
N VAL A 35 -7.40 -6.60 -9.70
CA VAL A 35 -8.51 -7.52 -9.37
C VAL A 35 -8.18 -8.25 -8.08
N ASN A 36 -9.03 -8.13 -7.07
CA ASN A 36 -8.88 -8.79 -5.77
C ASN A 36 -9.89 -9.94 -5.60
N LEU A 37 -9.39 -11.15 -5.52
CA LEU A 37 -10.21 -12.36 -5.36
C LEU A 37 -10.81 -12.48 -3.95
N LEU A 38 -10.19 -11.89 -2.91
CA LEU A 38 -10.69 -11.99 -1.53
C LEU A 38 -11.94 -11.15 -1.32
N THR A 39 -11.90 -9.91 -1.82
CA THR A 39 -13.01 -8.96 -1.71
C THR A 39 -14.01 -9.10 -2.85
N ASN A 40 -13.68 -9.87 -3.91
CA ASN A 40 -14.40 -9.92 -5.18
C ASN A 40 -14.57 -8.54 -5.81
N GLN A 41 -13.55 -7.70 -5.69
CA GLN A 41 -13.53 -6.33 -6.21
C GLN A 41 -12.44 -6.16 -7.26
N MET A 42 -12.66 -5.19 -8.13
CA MET A 42 -11.71 -4.74 -9.14
C MET A 42 -11.62 -3.22 -9.08
N THR A 43 -10.42 -2.69 -9.05
CA THR A 43 -10.15 -1.26 -9.19
C THR A 43 -9.56 -1.05 -10.57
N VAL A 44 -10.07 -0.07 -11.32
CA VAL A 44 -9.63 0.27 -12.67
C VAL A 44 -9.30 1.74 -12.73
N ASP A 45 -8.08 2.05 -13.19
CA ASP A 45 -7.62 3.40 -13.48
C ASP A 45 -7.69 3.58 -15.00
N PHE A 46 -8.53 4.52 -15.48
CA PHE A 46 -8.78 4.69 -16.91
C PHE A 46 -9.06 6.14 -17.29
N ASP A 47 -8.86 6.42 -18.58
CA ASP A 47 -9.23 7.67 -19.25
C ASP A 47 -10.04 7.33 -20.52
N GLU A 48 -10.60 8.33 -21.18
CA GLU A 48 -11.21 8.13 -22.50
C GLU A 48 -10.21 7.48 -23.48
N PRO A 49 -10.64 6.49 -24.27
CA PRO A 49 -12.00 6.14 -24.62
C PRO A 49 -12.64 5.01 -23.79
N ALA A 50 -12.04 4.59 -22.66
CA ALA A 50 -12.63 3.59 -21.76
C ALA A 50 -13.83 4.21 -21.00
N THR A 51 -14.88 3.42 -20.81
CA THR A 51 -16.07 3.81 -20.03
C THR A 51 -16.51 2.68 -19.13
N VAL A 52 -17.26 2.99 -18.07
CA VAL A 52 -17.81 2.01 -17.14
C VAL A 52 -18.53 0.88 -17.88
N GLU A 53 -19.35 1.22 -18.90
CA GLU A 53 -20.09 0.23 -19.68
C GLU A 53 -19.18 -0.68 -20.51
N LYS A 54 -18.09 -0.14 -21.09
CA LYS A 54 -17.12 -0.94 -21.85
C LYS A 54 -16.39 -1.92 -20.93
N ILE A 55 -16.02 -1.48 -19.72
CA ILE A 55 -15.40 -2.31 -18.70
C ILE A 55 -16.33 -3.43 -18.26
N GLU A 56 -17.61 -3.12 -17.96
CA GLU A 56 -18.61 -4.12 -17.57
C GLU A 56 -18.88 -5.14 -18.70
N ARG A 57 -18.94 -4.68 -19.96
CA ARG A 57 -19.10 -5.55 -21.14
C ARG A 57 -17.88 -6.47 -21.34
N ALA A 58 -16.67 -5.96 -21.18
CA ALA A 58 -15.46 -6.74 -21.30
C ALA A 58 -15.40 -7.87 -20.25
N VAL A 59 -15.73 -7.54 -19.00
CA VAL A 59 -15.83 -8.53 -17.92
C VAL A 59 -16.92 -9.56 -18.20
N SER A 60 -18.07 -9.12 -18.75
CA SER A 60 -19.17 -10.03 -19.14
C SER A 60 -18.76 -10.94 -20.29
N GLY A 61 -18.03 -10.43 -21.29
CA GLY A 61 -17.44 -11.22 -22.37
C GLY A 61 -16.42 -12.26 -21.90
N ALA A 62 -15.78 -12.03 -20.76
CA ALA A 62 -14.89 -13.00 -20.12
C ALA A 62 -15.64 -14.08 -19.29
N GLY A 63 -16.98 -14.00 -19.22
CA GLY A 63 -17.81 -14.98 -18.48
C GLY A 63 -18.10 -14.63 -17.02
N TYR A 64 -17.77 -13.39 -16.58
CA TYR A 64 -18.01 -12.88 -15.23
C TYR A 64 -19.01 -11.72 -15.29
N LYS A 65 -19.45 -11.23 -14.12
CA LYS A 65 -20.34 -10.08 -14.05
C LYS A 65 -19.68 -8.99 -13.23
N ALA A 66 -19.52 -7.79 -13.78
CA ALA A 66 -19.08 -6.60 -13.06
C ALA A 66 -20.24 -5.65 -12.81
N ALA A 67 -20.19 -4.91 -11.71
CA ALA A 67 -21.07 -3.78 -11.42
C ALA A 67 -20.29 -2.75 -10.62
N LEU A 68 -20.55 -1.47 -10.88
CA LEU A 68 -19.94 -0.37 -10.15
C LEU A 68 -20.14 -0.55 -8.63
N PHE A 69 -19.09 -0.35 -7.86
CA PHE A 69 -19.16 -0.46 -6.41
C PHE A 69 -20.04 0.66 -5.84
N ASN A 70 -21.12 0.29 -5.18
CA ASN A 70 -21.99 1.22 -4.48
C ASN A 70 -22.19 0.73 -3.04
N ASP A 71 -21.80 1.54 -2.07
CA ASP A 71 -21.83 1.20 -0.64
C ASP A 71 -23.25 0.84 -0.15
N LYS A 72 -24.27 1.44 -0.77
CA LYS A 72 -25.69 1.18 -0.45
C LYS A 72 -26.21 -0.19 -0.94
N SER A 73 -25.47 -0.88 -1.82
CA SER A 73 -25.95 -2.16 -2.41
C SER A 73 -25.62 -3.41 -1.58
N GLN A 74 -24.79 -3.30 -0.54
CA GLN A 74 -24.42 -4.44 0.30
C GLN A 74 -25.55 -5.02 1.18
N LYS A 75 -26.68 -4.36 1.29
CA LYS A 75 -27.80 -4.79 2.17
C LYS A 75 -28.68 -5.94 1.65
N LYS A 76 -28.35 -6.62 0.52
CA LYS A 76 -29.24 -7.63 -0.11
C LYS A 76 -28.73 -9.06 -0.21
N GLU A 77 -27.59 -9.44 0.37
CA GLU A 77 -27.30 -10.88 0.52
C GLU A 77 -27.98 -11.42 1.80
N LYS A 78 -29.17 -11.97 1.63
CA LYS A 78 -30.01 -12.49 2.73
C LYS A 78 -29.44 -13.73 3.46
N VAL A 79 -28.38 -14.36 2.96
CA VAL A 79 -27.80 -15.58 3.59
C VAL A 79 -26.27 -15.49 3.56
N ASN A 80 -25.65 -15.67 4.73
CA ASN A 80 -24.20 -15.70 4.87
C ASN A 80 -23.59 -16.79 3.95
N PRO A 81 -22.63 -16.44 3.06
CA PRO A 81 -22.01 -17.41 2.14
C PRO A 81 -21.42 -18.63 2.82
N LEU A 82 -20.91 -18.47 4.05
CA LEU A 82 -20.37 -19.55 4.86
C LEU A 82 -21.47 -20.56 5.25
N ILE A 83 -22.61 -20.07 5.74
CA ILE A 83 -23.73 -20.92 6.14
C ILE A 83 -24.24 -21.73 4.94
N ARG A 84 -24.37 -21.09 3.77
CA ARG A 84 -24.77 -21.77 2.54
C ARG A 84 -23.79 -22.86 2.11
N SER A 85 -22.48 -22.61 2.30
CA SER A 85 -21.44 -23.60 1.98
C SER A 85 -21.44 -24.75 2.97
N ILE A 86 -21.63 -24.48 4.27
CA ILE A 86 -21.75 -25.51 5.34
C ILE A 86 -22.96 -26.41 5.10
N ILE A 87 -24.12 -25.83 4.78
CA ILE A 87 -25.33 -26.63 4.48
C ILE A 87 -25.08 -27.56 3.29
N ARG A 88 -24.50 -27.02 2.20
CA ARG A 88 -24.15 -27.82 1.03
C ARG A 88 -23.21 -28.98 1.38
N LEU A 89 -22.15 -28.67 2.12
CA LEU A 89 -21.17 -29.65 2.57
C LEU A 89 -21.85 -30.73 3.45
N ALA A 90 -22.64 -30.32 4.45
CA ALA A 90 -23.31 -31.25 5.36
C ALA A 90 -24.24 -32.20 4.61
N VAL A 91 -25.09 -31.68 3.71
CA VAL A 91 -25.98 -32.51 2.91
C VAL A 91 -25.21 -33.48 2.02
N SER A 92 -24.16 -33.00 1.34
CA SER A 92 -23.33 -33.86 0.48
C SER A 92 -22.59 -34.92 1.29
N ALA A 93 -22.08 -34.59 2.49
CA ALA A 93 -21.39 -35.54 3.36
C ALA A 93 -22.34 -36.63 3.92
N VAL A 94 -23.55 -36.23 4.32
CA VAL A 94 -24.60 -37.20 4.76
C VAL A 94 -24.94 -38.19 3.64
N LEU A 95 -25.03 -37.75 2.41
CA LEU A 95 -25.28 -38.62 1.25
C LEU A 95 -24.05 -39.45 0.84
N LEU A 96 -22.86 -38.98 1.13
CA LEU A 96 -21.61 -39.69 0.83
C LEU A 96 -21.40 -40.90 1.77
N ILE A 97 -21.80 -40.81 3.03
CA ILE A 97 -21.59 -41.87 4.01
C ILE A 97 -22.21 -43.21 3.56
N PRO A 98 -23.53 -43.30 3.24
CA PRO A 98 -24.12 -44.52 2.74
C PRO A 98 -23.54 -44.97 1.37
N LEU A 99 -23.18 -44.06 0.51
CA LEU A 99 -22.49 -44.39 -0.75
C LEU A 99 -21.14 -45.09 -0.48
N MET A 100 -20.34 -44.59 0.45
CA MET A 100 -19.06 -45.18 0.82
C MET A 100 -19.22 -46.48 1.56
N TYR A 101 -20.29 -46.61 2.35
CA TYR A 101 -20.58 -47.87 3.04
C TYR A 101 -20.82 -49.02 2.05
N VAL A 102 -21.57 -48.75 0.97
CA VAL A 102 -21.84 -49.77 -0.05
C VAL A 102 -20.60 -50.02 -0.92
N SER A 103 -19.99 -48.92 -1.50
CA SER A 103 -18.88 -49.07 -2.41
C SER A 103 -17.61 -49.61 -1.77
N MET A 104 -17.16 -49.05 -0.66
CA MET A 104 -15.94 -49.50 0.02
C MET A 104 -16.24 -50.59 1.05
N GLY A 105 -17.25 -50.38 1.92
CA GLY A 105 -17.57 -51.32 2.99
C GLY A 105 -18.07 -52.67 2.43
N GLY A 106 -19.06 -52.61 1.56
CA GLY A 106 -19.67 -53.83 1.01
C GLY A 106 -18.80 -54.46 -0.06
N VAL A 107 -18.39 -53.72 -1.07
CA VAL A 107 -17.70 -54.28 -2.24
C VAL A 107 -16.23 -54.63 -1.93
N MET A 108 -15.48 -53.79 -1.16
CA MET A 108 -14.04 -54.05 -0.87
C MET A 108 -13.84 -54.87 0.40
N PHE A 109 -14.60 -54.61 1.48
CA PHE A 109 -14.39 -55.25 2.77
C PHE A 109 -15.41 -56.35 3.10
N GLY A 110 -16.39 -56.58 2.23
CA GLY A 110 -17.38 -57.63 2.40
C GLY A 110 -18.38 -57.39 3.52
N TRP A 111 -18.63 -56.12 3.91
CA TRP A 111 -19.66 -55.82 4.91
C TRP A 111 -21.05 -56.16 4.41
N ASP A 112 -21.93 -56.47 5.33
CA ASP A 112 -23.32 -56.80 4.99
C ASP A 112 -24.05 -55.57 4.41
N MET A 113 -24.51 -55.72 3.19
CA MET A 113 -25.27 -54.69 2.45
C MET A 113 -26.79 -54.98 2.44
N GLY A 114 -27.23 -55.98 3.22
CA GLY A 114 -28.62 -56.37 3.26
C GLY A 114 -29.18 -56.80 1.91
N ALA A 115 -30.24 -56.16 1.43
CA ALA A 115 -30.90 -56.48 0.15
C ALA A 115 -30.03 -56.29 -1.09
N LEU A 116 -28.87 -55.62 -1.01
CA LEU A 116 -27.92 -55.41 -2.10
C LEU A 116 -26.90 -56.57 -2.23
N ASN A 117 -26.79 -57.45 -1.21
CA ASN A 117 -25.89 -58.58 -1.27
C ASN A 117 -26.17 -59.48 -2.46
N GLY A 118 -25.16 -59.74 -3.26
CA GLY A 118 -25.27 -60.59 -4.46
C GLY A 118 -26.04 -59.96 -5.64
N ASN A 119 -26.39 -58.69 -5.57
CA ASN A 119 -27.04 -57.97 -6.68
C ASN A 119 -26.15 -56.89 -7.24
N PRO A 120 -25.24 -57.18 -8.20
CA PRO A 120 -24.30 -56.20 -8.74
C PRO A 120 -24.98 -55.01 -9.43
N MET A 121 -26.12 -55.21 -10.10
CA MET A 121 -26.85 -54.13 -10.74
C MET A 121 -27.57 -53.26 -9.72
N GLY A 122 -28.10 -53.86 -8.62
CA GLY A 122 -28.66 -53.15 -7.48
C GLY A 122 -27.65 -52.23 -6.83
N ILE A 123 -26.40 -52.66 -6.63
CA ILE A 123 -25.28 -51.86 -6.12
C ILE A 123 -25.02 -50.69 -7.10
N ALA A 124 -24.90 -50.96 -8.41
CA ALA A 124 -24.62 -49.94 -9.39
C ALA A 124 -25.72 -48.86 -9.47
N ILE A 125 -26.98 -49.23 -9.40
CA ILE A 125 -28.13 -48.29 -9.35
C ILE A 125 -28.09 -47.46 -8.07
N TYR A 126 -27.79 -48.06 -6.94
CA TYR A 126 -27.67 -47.36 -5.65
C TYR A 126 -26.56 -46.32 -5.71
N GLU A 127 -25.37 -46.68 -6.19
CA GLU A 127 -24.24 -45.74 -6.32
C GLU A 127 -24.56 -44.64 -7.35
N LEU A 128 -25.19 -44.94 -8.45
CA LEU A 128 -25.65 -43.98 -9.46
C LEU A 128 -26.57 -42.92 -8.84
N VAL A 129 -27.59 -43.33 -8.09
CA VAL A 129 -28.58 -42.41 -7.52
C VAL A 129 -27.93 -41.46 -6.52
N PHE A 130 -27.17 -42.01 -5.54
CA PHE A 130 -26.51 -41.17 -4.53
C PHE A 130 -25.46 -40.23 -5.15
N SER A 131 -24.63 -40.74 -6.06
CA SER A 131 -23.64 -39.87 -6.74
C SER A 131 -24.31 -38.81 -7.60
N PHE A 132 -25.39 -39.13 -8.32
CA PHE A 132 -26.12 -38.16 -9.13
C PHE A 132 -26.69 -37.02 -8.28
N VAL A 133 -27.31 -37.33 -7.14
CA VAL A 133 -27.82 -36.30 -6.21
C VAL A 133 -26.68 -35.40 -5.71
N ILE A 134 -25.54 -35.99 -5.35
CA ILE A 134 -24.34 -35.18 -4.94
C ILE A 134 -23.86 -34.28 -6.09
N LEU A 135 -23.85 -34.78 -7.34
CA LEU A 135 -23.48 -33.99 -8.51
C LEU A 135 -24.42 -32.81 -8.69
N VAL A 136 -25.74 -33.02 -8.57
CA VAL A 136 -26.77 -31.98 -8.70
C VAL A 136 -26.61 -30.90 -7.63
N ILE A 137 -26.43 -31.29 -6.36
CA ILE A 137 -26.17 -30.36 -5.24
C ILE A 137 -24.93 -29.50 -5.50
N ASN A 138 -23.92 -30.10 -6.12
CA ASN A 138 -22.65 -29.44 -6.47
C ASN A 138 -22.59 -28.98 -7.95
N GLY A 139 -23.72 -28.88 -8.64
CA GLY A 139 -23.83 -28.51 -10.04
C GLY A 139 -23.19 -27.19 -10.42
N LYS A 140 -22.97 -26.29 -9.45
CA LYS A 140 -22.25 -25.03 -9.65
C LYS A 140 -20.85 -25.24 -10.25
N PHE A 141 -20.12 -26.29 -9.87
CA PHE A 141 -18.80 -26.60 -10.42
C PHE A 141 -18.88 -26.93 -11.91
N PHE A 142 -19.88 -27.68 -12.33
CA PHE A 142 -20.09 -28.03 -13.72
C PHE A 142 -20.47 -26.82 -14.57
N VAL A 143 -21.41 -25.99 -14.09
CA VAL A 143 -21.81 -24.77 -14.80
C VAL A 143 -20.64 -23.79 -14.95
N SER A 144 -19.87 -23.58 -13.88
CA SER A 144 -18.71 -22.68 -13.91
C SER A 144 -17.59 -23.25 -14.79
N GLY A 145 -17.28 -24.54 -14.63
CA GLY A 145 -16.22 -25.21 -15.39
C GLY A 145 -16.48 -25.26 -16.90
N THR A 146 -17.69 -25.61 -17.32
CA THR A 146 -18.11 -25.60 -18.73
C THR A 146 -18.08 -24.22 -19.33
N LYS A 147 -18.60 -23.21 -18.65
CA LYS A 147 -18.51 -21.81 -19.11
C LYS A 147 -17.06 -21.39 -19.32
N ALA A 148 -16.16 -21.75 -18.40
CA ALA A 148 -14.74 -21.41 -18.49
C ALA A 148 -14.06 -22.04 -19.73
N ILE A 149 -14.42 -23.27 -20.09
CA ILE A 149 -13.93 -23.93 -21.31
C ILE A 149 -14.39 -23.16 -22.55
N PHE A 150 -15.67 -22.86 -22.66
CA PHE A 150 -16.22 -22.12 -23.82
C PHE A 150 -15.60 -20.72 -23.98
N HIS A 151 -15.25 -20.05 -22.89
CA HIS A 151 -14.56 -18.76 -22.93
C HIS A 151 -13.02 -18.91 -23.06
N ARG A 152 -12.49 -20.10 -23.37
CA ARG A 152 -11.03 -20.41 -23.51
C ARG A 152 -10.21 -19.97 -22.30
N ALA A 153 -10.78 -20.07 -21.12
CA ALA A 153 -10.16 -19.71 -19.85
C ALA A 153 -10.41 -20.80 -18.81
N PRO A 154 -9.90 -22.04 -19.02
CA PRO A 154 -10.11 -23.12 -18.09
C PRO A 154 -9.59 -22.76 -16.69
N ASN A 155 -10.38 -23.09 -15.70
CA ASN A 155 -10.12 -22.76 -14.29
C ASN A 155 -10.20 -24.03 -13.41
N MET A 156 -10.11 -23.84 -12.09
CA MET A 156 -10.22 -24.93 -11.13
C MET A 156 -11.52 -25.72 -11.29
N ASP A 157 -12.66 -25.03 -11.46
CA ASP A 157 -13.97 -25.67 -11.60
C ASP A 157 -14.01 -26.54 -12.88
N THR A 158 -13.22 -26.20 -13.91
CA THR A 158 -13.01 -27.00 -15.10
C THR A 158 -12.35 -28.34 -14.79
N LEU A 159 -11.25 -28.33 -14.01
CA LEU A 159 -10.53 -29.58 -13.65
C LEU A 159 -11.41 -30.51 -12.83
N VAL A 160 -12.15 -29.93 -11.87
CA VAL A 160 -13.08 -30.65 -11.00
C VAL A 160 -14.24 -31.24 -11.80
N SER A 161 -14.86 -30.45 -12.66
CA SER A 161 -16.00 -30.89 -13.47
C SER A 161 -15.58 -31.95 -14.50
N MET A 162 -14.37 -31.85 -15.07
CA MET A 162 -13.81 -32.89 -15.93
C MET A 162 -13.55 -34.17 -15.16
N GLY A 163 -12.83 -34.12 -14.05
CA GLY A 163 -12.48 -35.30 -13.23
C GLY A 163 -13.72 -36.03 -12.72
N SER A 164 -14.64 -35.32 -12.05
CA SER A 164 -15.88 -35.91 -11.53
C SER A 164 -16.84 -36.33 -12.65
N GLY A 165 -17.00 -35.49 -13.70
CA GLY A 165 -17.92 -35.79 -14.82
C GLY A 165 -17.48 -36.98 -15.65
N ILE A 166 -16.19 -37.10 -15.98
CA ILE A 166 -15.65 -38.24 -16.73
C ILE A 166 -15.82 -39.54 -15.92
N SER A 167 -15.52 -39.50 -14.58
CA SER A 167 -15.73 -40.65 -13.70
C SER A 167 -17.19 -41.12 -13.69
N PHE A 168 -18.13 -40.17 -13.60
CA PHE A 168 -19.57 -40.46 -13.60
C PHE A 168 -20.01 -41.05 -14.93
N VAL A 169 -19.70 -40.39 -16.04
CA VAL A 169 -20.10 -40.81 -17.42
C VAL A 169 -19.50 -42.19 -17.74
N TYR A 170 -18.25 -42.43 -17.38
CA TYR A 170 -17.62 -43.72 -17.57
C TYR A 170 -18.31 -44.84 -16.78
N SER A 171 -18.67 -44.61 -15.53
CA SER A 171 -19.41 -45.58 -14.69
C SER A 171 -20.79 -45.86 -15.28
N VAL A 172 -21.50 -44.85 -15.79
CA VAL A 172 -22.79 -45.06 -16.51
C VAL A 172 -22.57 -45.91 -17.74
N ALA A 173 -21.53 -45.66 -18.54
CA ALA A 173 -21.22 -46.45 -19.72
C ALA A 173 -20.91 -47.92 -19.40
N LEU A 174 -20.20 -48.18 -18.31
CA LEU A 174 -19.95 -49.55 -17.83
C LEU A 174 -21.23 -50.24 -17.35
N MET A 175 -22.11 -49.50 -16.65
CA MET A 175 -23.39 -50.01 -16.20
C MET A 175 -24.29 -50.40 -17.39
N ILE A 176 -24.36 -49.57 -18.45
CA ILE A 176 -25.11 -49.88 -19.67
C ILE A 176 -24.52 -51.10 -20.36
N ARG A 177 -23.20 -51.22 -20.48
CA ARG A 177 -22.49 -52.37 -21.06
C ARG A 177 -22.77 -53.66 -20.29
N ALA A 178 -22.80 -53.61 -18.97
CA ALA A 178 -23.10 -54.80 -18.13
C ALA A 178 -24.60 -55.20 -18.23
N GLY A 179 -25.50 -54.22 -18.46
CA GLY A 179 -26.91 -54.50 -18.72
C GLY A 179 -27.17 -55.20 -20.05
N VAL A 180 -26.31 -54.89 -21.08
CA VAL A 180 -26.39 -55.58 -22.39
C VAL A 180 -25.67 -56.94 -22.42
N ASN A 181 -24.61 -57.08 -21.67
CA ASN A 181 -23.79 -58.29 -21.63
C ASN A 181 -23.52 -58.72 -20.20
N THR A 182 -24.26 -59.78 -19.77
CA THR A 182 -24.26 -60.29 -18.41
C THR A 182 -22.89 -60.88 -17.93
N ALA A 183 -21.98 -61.19 -18.85
CA ALA A 183 -20.61 -61.61 -18.51
C ALA A 183 -19.80 -60.55 -17.71
N TYR A 184 -20.13 -59.27 -17.86
CA TYR A 184 -19.51 -58.17 -17.16
C TYR A 184 -20.16 -57.87 -15.77
N LEU A 185 -21.29 -58.50 -15.47
CA LEU A 185 -22.11 -58.14 -14.31
C LEU A 185 -21.39 -58.44 -12.99
N HIS A 186 -20.68 -59.57 -12.87
CA HIS A 186 -19.97 -59.95 -11.62
C HIS A 186 -18.81 -59.02 -11.26
N HIS A 187 -18.16 -58.43 -12.26
CA HIS A 187 -17.03 -57.49 -12.05
C HIS A 187 -17.48 -56.05 -11.95
N LEU A 188 -18.76 -55.72 -12.26
CA LEU A 188 -19.27 -54.36 -12.34
C LEU A 188 -19.01 -53.53 -11.05
N PRO A 189 -19.35 -54.04 -9.82
CA PRO A 189 -19.17 -53.21 -8.61
C PRO A 189 -17.71 -52.79 -8.33
N HIS A 190 -16.74 -53.64 -8.75
CA HIS A 190 -15.31 -53.34 -8.56
C HIS A 190 -14.73 -52.39 -9.61
N THR A 191 -15.47 -52.02 -10.64
CA THR A 191 -15.01 -51.22 -11.78
C THR A 191 -15.68 -49.83 -11.85
N LEU A 192 -16.65 -49.58 -11.01
CA LEU A 192 -17.37 -48.32 -10.95
C LEU A 192 -16.53 -47.20 -10.29
N TYR A 193 -16.78 -45.97 -10.65
CA TYR A 193 -16.14 -44.75 -10.13
C TYR A 193 -17.15 -43.71 -9.64
N PHE A 194 -18.37 -44.13 -9.32
CA PHE A 194 -19.43 -43.24 -8.79
C PHE A 194 -19.05 -42.62 -7.47
N GLU A 195 -18.45 -43.40 -6.56
CA GLU A 195 -17.96 -42.96 -5.27
C GLU A 195 -16.81 -41.94 -5.46
N SER A 196 -15.91 -42.18 -6.42
CA SER A 196 -14.82 -41.28 -6.72
C SER A 196 -15.33 -39.94 -7.25
N ALA A 197 -16.33 -39.96 -8.17
CA ALA A 197 -16.98 -38.74 -8.68
C ALA A 197 -17.64 -37.92 -7.56
N ALA A 198 -18.33 -38.57 -6.64
CA ALA A 198 -18.98 -37.93 -5.51
C ALA A 198 -17.97 -37.41 -4.47
N MET A 199 -16.95 -38.22 -4.12
CA MET A 199 -15.94 -37.90 -3.13
C MET A 199 -15.13 -36.67 -3.55
N ILE A 200 -14.72 -36.56 -4.83
CA ILE A 200 -14.01 -35.39 -5.38
C ILE A 200 -14.83 -34.13 -5.07
N LEU A 201 -16.14 -34.12 -5.36
CA LEU A 201 -17.00 -32.97 -5.15
C LEU A 201 -17.15 -32.60 -3.67
N VAL A 202 -17.31 -33.59 -2.79
CA VAL A 202 -17.46 -33.36 -1.36
C VAL A 202 -16.16 -32.80 -0.76
N LEU A 203 -15.01 -33.40 -1.08
CA LEU A 203 -13.71 -32.93 -0.59
C LEU A 203 -13.36 -31.52 -1.09
N ILE A 204 -13.69 -31.21 -2.34
CA ILE A 204 -13.51 -29.85 -2.87
C ILE A 204 -14.48 -28.87 -2.22
N THR A 205 -15.72 -29.27 -1.97
CA THR A 205 -16.68 -28.44 -1.22
C THR A 205 -16.21 -28.21 0.21
N LEU A 206 -15.60 -29.20 0.86
CA LEU A 206 -14.94 -29.05 2.16
C LEU A 206 -13.81 -28.02 2.07
N GLY A 207 -12.90 -28.17 1.09
CA GLY A 207 -11.80 -27.24 0.88
C GLY A 207 -12.30 -25.80 0.67
N LYS A 208 -13.36 -25.61 -0.16
CA LYS A 208 -13.98 -24.30 -0.37
C LYS A 208 -14.66 -23.73 0.87
N THR A 209 -15.26 -24.58 1.69
CA THR A 209 -15.90 -24.15 2.95
C THR A 209 -14.85 -23.69 3.96
N LEU A 210 -13.73 -24.42 4.08
CA LEU A 210 -12.59 -24.03 4.90
C LEU A 210 -11.93 -22.73 4.38
N GLU A 211 -11.85 -22.56 3.06
CA GLU A 211 -11.39 -21.33 2.43
C GLU A 211 -12.26 -20.12 2.84
N ILE A 212 -13.60 -20.24 2.72
CA ILE A 212 -14.54 -19.17 3.10
C ILE A 212 -14.44 -18.84 4.59
N TYR A 213 -14.37 -19.86 5.45
CA TYR A 213 -14.19 -19.70 6.89
C TYR A 213 -12.91 -18.95 7.23
N SER A 214 -11.81 -19.35 6.60
CA SER A 214 -10.49 -18.78 6.83
C SER A 214 -10.40 -17.33 6.33
N LYS A 215 -10.98 -17.03 5.17
CA LYS A 215 -11.15 -15.66 4.68
C LYS A 215 -11.91 -14.78 5.69
N GLY A 216 -12.98 -15.31 6.27
CA GLY A 216 -13.74 -14.61 7.32
C GLY A 216 -12.90 -14.26 8.54
N LYS A 217 -12.01 -15.17 8.98
CA LYS A 217 -11.08 -14.91 10.11
C LYS A 217 -9.99 -13.88 9.78
N THR A 218 -9.50 -13.85 8.56
CA THR A 218 -8.48 -12.86 8.16
C THR A 218 -9.04 -11.45 8.04
N THR A 219 -10.32 -11.30 7.67
CA THR A 219 -11.01 -9.99 7.63
C THR A 219 -11.43 -9.50 9.03
N SER A 220 -11.34 -10.32 10.07
CA SER A 220 -11.77 -9.94 11.42
C SER A 220 -10.94 -8.80 12.02
N ALA A 221 -9.67 -8.63 11.61
CA ALA A 221 -8.84 -7.53 12.06
C ALA A 221 -9.38 -6.16 11.58
N ILE A 222 -9.82 -6.08 10.32
CA ILE A 222 -10.46 -4.87 9.75
C ILE A 222 -11.82 -4.63 10.41
N LYS A 223 -12.62 -5.69 10.59
CA LYS A 223 -13.89 -5.58 11.32
C LYS A 223 -13.69 -5.13 12.76
N GLY A 224 -12.61 -5.57 13.42
CA GLY A 224 -12.26 -5.12 14.76
C GLY A 224 -12.02 -3.62 14.83
N LEU A 225 -11.34 -3.02 13.84
CA LEU A 225 -11.18 -1.57 13.74
C LEU A 225 -12.50 -0.86 13.48
N MET A 226 -13.34 -1.39 12.60
CA MET A 226 -14.66 -0.81 12.34
C MET A 226 -15.57 -0.82 13.57
N ASN A 227 -15.47 -1.85 14.42
CA ASN A 227 -16.27 -1.97 15.64
C ASN A 227 -15.82 -1.06 16.77
N LEU A 228 -14.71 -0.30 16.61
CA LEU A 228 -14.31 0.74 17.57
C LEU A 228 -15.23 1.97 17.52
N ALA A 229 -15.82 2.27 16.36
CA ALA A 229 -16.84 3.30 16.27
C ALA A 229 -18.15 2.79 16.91
N PRO A 230 -18.80 3.57 17.80
CA PRO A 230 -20.08 3.19 18.37
C PRO A 230 -21.17 3.22 17.30
N GLU A 231 -22.27 2.47 17.50
CA GLU A 231 -23.42 2.47 16.57
C GLU A 231 -24.27 3.75 16.69
N THR A 232 -24.25 4.38 17.88
CA THR A 232 -25.00 5.59 18.21
C THR A 232 -24.08 6.67 18.77
N ALA A 233 -24.50 7.93 18.67
CA ALA A 233 -23.85 9.08 19.27
C ALA A 233 -24.86 9.87 20.12
N ARG A 234 -24.42 10.40 21.27
CA ARG A 234 -25.21 11.32 22.09
C ARG A 234 -24.88 12.74 21.69
N VAL A 235 -25.84 13.45 21.13
CA VAL A 235 -25.68 14.84 20.70
C VAL A 235 -26.50 15.79 21.58
N ILE A 236 -26.00 17.01 21.77
CA ILE A 236 -26.72 18.07 22.44
C ILE A 236 -27.46 18.85 21.35
N LYS A 237 -28.80 18.77 21.37
CA LYS A 237 -29.67 19.55 20.51
C LYS A 237 -30.69 20.28 21.39
N ASP A 238 -30.78 21.59 21.23
CA ASP A 238 -31.68 22.44 22.00
C ASP A 238 -31.49 22.37 23.54
N GLY A 239 -30.24 22.11 23.97
CA GLY A 239 -29.89 21.97 25.39
C GLY A 239 -30.15 20.57 25.98
N GLU A 240 -30.72 19.64 25.23
CA GLU A 240 -31.02 18.28 25.68
C GLU A 240 -30.09 17.24 25.00
N GLU A 241 -29.69 16.20 25.76
CA GLU A 241 -28.98 15.05 25.19
C GLU A 241 -29.96 14.14 24.45
N LYS A 242 -29.68 13.92 23.17
CA LYS A 242 -30.43 12.99 22.31
C LYS A 242 -29.52 11.95 21.72
N GLU A 243 -29.88 10.68 21.83
CA GLU A 243 -29.17 9.58 21.19
C GLU A 243 -29.62 9.46 19.73
N ILE A 244 -28.67 9.53 18.81
CA ILE A 244 -28.90 9.42 17.37
C ILE A 244 -28.02 8.30 16.76
N PRO A 245 -28.41 7.69 15.64
CA PRO A 245 -27.53 6.80 14.89
C PRO A 245 -26.26 7.54 14.45
N LEU A 246 -25.10 6.90 14.52
CA LEU A 246 -23.82 7.52 14.12
C LEU A 246 -23.86 8.10 12.69
N SER A 247 -24.62 7.47 11.79
CA SER A 247 -24.80 7.94 10.41
C SER A 247 -25.53 9.28 10.27
N SER A 248 -26.15 9.76 11.34
CA SER A 248 -26.89 11.04 11.39
C SER A 248 -26.10 12.15 12.06
N LEU A 249 -24.89 11.85 12.57
CA LEU A 249 -23.99 12.84 13.18
C LEU A 249 -23.35 13.68 12.05
N SER A 250 -23.32 14.99 12.23
CA SER A 250 -22.78 15.95 11.27
C SER A 250 -21.61 16.74 11.85
N THR A 251 -20.72 17.20 10.97
CA THR A 251 -19.65 18.11 11.37
C THR A 251 -20.23 19.39 11.99
N GLY A 252 -19.72 19.77 13.17
CA GLY A 252 -20.22 20.92 13.93
C GLY A 252 -21.18 20.56 15.05
N ASP A 253 -21.74 19.33 15.07
CA ASP A 253 -22.57 18.86 16.17
C ASP A 253 -21.77 18.76 17.48
N ALA A 254 -22.39 19.15 18.61
CA ALA A 254 -21.81 18.89 19.92
C ALA A 254 -22.27 17.51 20.42
N PHE A 255 -21.31 16.68 20.80
CA PHE A 255 -21.56 15.33 21.29
C PHE A 255 -20.95 15.11 22.69
N VAL A 256 -21.52 14.15 23.41
CA VAL A 256 -21.14 13.82 24.78
C VAL A 256 -20.59 12.42 24.82
N VAL A 257 -19.49 12.20 25.58
CA VAL A 257 -18.88 10.90 25.81
C VAL A 257 -18.68 10.69 27.31
N ARG A 258 -19.30 9.65 27.84
CA ARG A 258 -19.23 9.28 29.25
C ARG A 258 -18.06 8.31 29.49
N PRO A 259 -17.62 8.12 30.74
CA PRO A 259 -16.62 7.12 31.09
C PRO A 259 -16.96 5.75 30.53
N GLY A 260 -16.01 5.09 29.86
CA GLY A 260 -16.15 3.79 29.23
C GLY A 260 -16.76 3.80 27.83
N GLU A 261 -17.24 4.93 27.34
CA GLU A 261 -17.75 5.08 25.97
C GLU A 261 -16.64 5.43 24.96
N ASN A 262 -16.85 5.04 23.71
CA ASN A 262 -15.95 5.42 22.62
C ASN A 262 -16.39 6.73 21.97
N PHE A 263 -15.43 7.54 21.53
CA PHE A 263 -15.68 8.76 20.78
C PHE A 263 -16.29 8.44 19.41
N PRO A 264 -17.47 9.03 19.08
CA PRO A 264 -18.18 8.73 17.83
C PRO A 264 -17.57 9.42 16.62
N ALA A 265 -16.83 10.52 16.81
CA ALA A 265 -16.25 11.35 15.76
C ALA A 265 -14.94 11.98 16.24
N ASP A 266 -14.13 12.48 15.29
CA ASP A 266 -13.05 13.39 15.65
C ASP A 266 -13.65 14.73 16.09
N GLY A 267 -13.05 15.37 17.08
CA GLY A 267 -13.58 16.62 17.63
C GLY A 267 -12.58 17.40 18.46
N VAL A 268 -13.06 18.56 18.94
CA VAL A 268 -12.34 19.40 19.90
C VAL A 268 -13.20 19.51 21.17
N ILE A 269 -12.58 19.32 22.32
CA ILE A 269 -13.25 19.35 23.61
C ILE A 269 -13.78 20.79 23.88
N LEU A 270 -15.08 20.92 24.11
CA LEU A 270 -15.74 22.18 24.48
C LEU A 270 -15.83 22.35 25.99
N SER A 271 -16.08 21.26 26.72
CA SER A 271 -16.17 21.28 28.18
C SER A 271 -15.84 19.90 28.75
N GLY A 272 -15.38 19.89 29.99
CA GLY A 272 -14.94 18.70 30.69
C GLY A 272 -13.45 18.43 30.50
N SER A 273 -12.96 17.41 31.22
CA SER A 273 -11.59 16.88 31.13
C SER A 273 -11.61 15.41 31.51
N GLY A 274 -10.63 14.68 31.05
CA GLY A 274 -10.52 13.26 31.35
C GLY A 274 -9.32 12.59 30.68
N SER A 275 -9.04 11.35 31.05
CA SER A 275 -8.02 10.54 30.40
C SER A 275 -8.63 9.73 29.28
N VAL A 276 -8.06 9.78 28.10
CA VAL A 276 -8.53 9.08 26.88
C VAL A 276 -7.53 7.98 26.51
N ASN A 277 -8.03 6.77 26.37
CA ASN A 277 -7.24 5.65 25.86
C ASN A 277 -7.26 5.65 24.32
N GLU A 278 -6.15 6.04 23.74
CA GLU A 278 -5.98 6.12 22.29
C GLU A 278 -5.32 4.86 21.70
N SER A 279 -5.07 3.81 22.49
CA SER A 279 -4.31 2.60 22.11
C SER A 279 -4.88 1.87 20.88
N ALA A 280 -6.18 1.95 20.66
CA ALA A 280 -6.82 1.30 19.52
C ALA A 280 -6.48 1.96 18.17
N VAL A 281 -6.09 3.24 18.18
CA VAL A 281 -5.78 4.04 16.99
C VAL A 281 -4.29 4.32 16.90
N THR A 282 -3.66 4.78 17.99
CA THR A 282 -2.24 5.12 18.02
C THR A 282 -1.34 3.92 18.38
N GLY A 283 -1.89 2.92 19.08
CA GLY A 283 -1.14 1.79 19.62
C GLY A 283 -0.41 2.12 20.94
N GLU A 284 -0.61 3.31 21.53
CA GLU A 284 -0.04 3.67 22.84
C GLU A 284 -0.91 3.15 23.97
N SER A 285 -0.31 2.43 24.91
CA SER A 285 -1.07 1.79 25.99
C SER A 285 -1.40 2.73 27.15
N MET A 286 -0.70 3.85 27.29
CA MET A 286 -0.95 4.84 28.35
C MET A 286 -2.07 5.78 27.94
N PRO A 287 -3.10 5.97 28.77
CA PRO A 287 -4.10 6.99 28.54
C PRO A 287 -3.49 8.39 28.53
N VAL A 288 -4.01 9.27 27.69
CA VAL A 288 -3.58 10.67 27.56
C VAL A 288 -4.62 11.57 28.22
N ASP A 289 -4.18 12.46 29.10
CA ASP A 289 -5.06 13.44 29.71
C ASP A 289 -5.44 14.52 28.71
N LYS A 290 -6.71 14.83 28.61
CA LYS A 290 -7.31 15.79 27.70
C LYS A 290 -8.13 16.82 28.45
N SER A 291 -8.06 18.04 27.98
CA SER A 291 -8.73 19.22 28.54
C SER A 291 -9.44 20.03 27.45
N VAL A 292 -10.13 21.11 27.84
CA VAL A 292 -10.83 21.99 26.90
C VAL A 292 -9.85 22.53 25.85
N GLY A 293 -10.22 22.44 24.58
CA GLY A 293 -9.40 22.84 23.45
C GLY A 293 -8.60 21.68 22.81
N ASP A 294 -8.41 20.55 23.51
CA ASP A 294 -7.69 19.40 22.97
C ASP A 294 -8.51 18.63 21.94
N LYS A 295 -7.79 17.99 21.02
CA LYS A 295 -8.39 17.12 19.99
C LYS A 295 -8.66 15.72 20.53
N VAL A 296 -9.79 15.14 20.15
CA VAL A 296 -10.18 13.76 20.39
C VAL A 296 -10.38 13.03 19.06
N ILE A 297 -10.10 11.74 19.05
CA ILE A 297 -10.09 10.89 17.85
C ILE A 297 -11.22 9.86 17.94
N SER A 298 -11.96 9.69 16.86
CA SER A 298 -13.00 8.66 16.72
C SER A 298 -12.49 7.27 17.04
N GLY A 299 -13.27 6.48 17.80
CA GLY A 299 -12.93 5.11 18.17
C GLY A 299 -11.97 4.99 19.37
N THR A 300 -11.48 6.08 19.93
CA THR A 300 -10.75 6.08 21.20
C THR A 300 -11.73 6.02 22.37
N THR A 301 -11.30 5.55 23.54
CA THR A 301 -12.16 5.29 24.68
C THR A 301 -11.95 6.33 25.76
N ASN A 302 -13.00 6.98 26.24
CA ASN A 302 -12.95 7.82 27.40
C ASN A 302 -12.81 6.95 28.67
N VAL A 303 -11.72 7.07 29.40
CA VAL A 303 -11.47 6.26 30.61
C VAL A 303 -12.20 6.85 31.82
N ASN A 304 -12.13 8.17 31.96
CA ASN A 304 -12.75 8.90 33.08
C ASN A 304 -13.21 10.29 32.60
N GLY A 305 -14.06 10.91 33.42
CA GLY A 305 -14.57 12.26 33.13
C GLY A 305 -15.77 12.26 32.18
N TYR A 306 -16.48 13.38 32.21
CA TYR A 306 -17.61 13.67 31.33
C TYR A 306 -17.14 14.71 30.31
N ILE A 307 -17.04 14.30 29.04
CA ILE A 307 -16.44 15.11 27.99
C ILE A 307 -17.52 15.51 26.99
N THR A 308 -17.63 16.80 26.72
CA THR A 308 -18.41 17.32 25.59
C THR A 308 -17.45 17.84 24.54
N ALA A 309 -17.59 17.38 23.30
CA ALA A 309 -16.74 17.78 22.19
C ALA A 309 -17.56 18.18 20.96
N LYS A 310 -17.01 19.09 20.15
CA LYS A 310 -17.58 19.47 18.85
C LYS A 310 -16.99 18.64 17.74
N ALA A 311 -17.83 18.00 16.94
CA ALA A 311 -17.42 17.17 15.83
C ALA A 311 -16.69 18.00 14.75
N THR A 312 -15.48 17.62 14.39
CA THR A 312 -14.68 18.22 13.31
C THR A 312 -14.69 17.35 12.06
N SER A 313 -14.69 16.00 12.21
CA SER A 313 -14.77 15.06 11.11
C SER A 313 -15.61 13.84 11.52
N VAL A 314 -16.49 13.37 10.63
CA VAL A 314 -17.47 12.32 10.93
C VAL A 314 -17.42 11.17 9.93
N GLY A 315 -17.80 9.97 10.36
CA GLY A 315 -17.95 8.80 9.48
C GLY A 315 -16.67 8.43 8.71
N GLY A 316 -16.75 8.40 7.39
CA GLY A 316 -15.63 8.02 6.52
C GLY A 316 -14.45 9.01 6.51
N ASP A 317 -14.73 10.27 6.86
CA ASP A 317 -13.73 11.35 6.89
C ASP A 317 -13.05 11.48 8.26
N SER A 318 -13.55 10.77 9.28
CA SER A 318 -12.87 10.68 10.58
C SER A 318 -11.55 9.94 10.47
N THR A 319 -10.64 10.18 11.41
CA THR A 319 -9.34 9.50 11.46
C THR A 319 -9.49 7.99 11.44
N LEU A 320 -10.39 7.42 12.24
CA LEU A 320 -10.68 5.99 12.20
C LEU A 320 -11.25 5.56 10.85
N GLY A 321 -12.16 6.33 10.25
CA GLY A 321 -12.71 6.06 8.92
C GLY A 321 -11.63 6.02 7.84
N ARG A 322 -10.69 6.97 7.86
CA ARG A 322 -9.52 7.01 6.96
C ARG A 322 -8.59 5.83 7.17
N ILE A 323 -8.29 5.43 8.42
CA ILE A 323 -7.50 4.23 8.74
C ILE A 323 -8.16 2.98 8.15
N VAL A 324 -9.45 2.79 8.38
CA VAL A 324 -10.20 1.65 7.84
C VAL A 324 -10.14 1.62 6.32
N LYS A 325 -10.32 2.78 5.66
CA LYS A 325 -10.23 2.91 4.21
C LYS A 325 -8.84 2.56 3.68
N LEU A 326 -7.78 3.07 4.31
CA LEU A 326 -6.39 2.75 3.93
C LEU A 326 -6.11 1.25 4.01
N VAL A 327 -6.53 0.57 5.09
CA VAL A 327 -6.34 -0.88 5.24
C VAL A 327 -7.17 -1.66 4.22
N GLN A 328 -8.38 -1.20 3.89
CA GLN A 328 -9.20 -1.80 2.84
C GLN A 328 -8.55 -1.63 1.46
N ASP A 329 -8.04 -0.44 1.14
CA ASP A 329 -7.39 -0.14 -0.12
C ASP A 329 -6.07 -0.92 -0.28
N ALA A 330 -5.26 -1.01 0.78
CA ALA A 330 -4.09 -1.89 0.81
C ALA A 330 -4.45 -3.34 0.51
N SER A 331 -5.52 -3.84 1.15
CA SER A 331 -6.01 -5.20 0.94
C SER A 331 -6.61 -5.42 -0.45
N ALA A 332 -7.14 -4.38 -1.08
CA ALA A 332 -7.71 -4.43 -2.43
C ALA A 332 -6.66 -4.34 -3.53
N SER A 333 -5.53 -3.71 -3.26
CA SER A 333 -4.42 -3.57 -4.21
C SER A 333 -3.66 -4.87 -4.44
N LYS A 334 -2.94 -4.99 -5.55
CA LYS A 334 -2.14 -6.17 -5.88
C LYS A 334 -0.65 -5.87 -5.76
N ALA A 335 0.03 -6.62 -4.93
CA ALA A 335 1.48 -6.63 -4.86
C ALA A 335 2.13 -7.21 -6.15
N PRO A 336 3.33 -6.76 -6.56
CA PRO A 336 4.05 -7.29 -7.72
C PRO A 336 4.22 -8.81 -7.71
N ILE A 337 4.51 -9.41 -6.55
CA ILE A 337 4.63 -10.86 -6.39
C ILE A 337 3.30 -11.58 -6.67
N ALA A 338 2.16 -10.96 -6.35
CA ALA A 338 0.84 -11.51 -6.66
C ALA A 338 0.56 -11.50 -8.17
N LYS A 339 0.93 -10.42 -8.88
CA LYS A 339 0.80 -10.33 -10.34
C LYS A 339 1.60 -11.47 -11.03
N THR A 340 2.78 -11.79 -10.51
CA THR A 340 3.62 -12.91 -11.00
C THR A 340 2.97 -14.26 -10.74
N ALA A 341 2.44 -14.49 -9.53
CA ALA A 341 1.75 -15.73 -9.19
C ALA A 341 0.48 -15.96 -10.04
N ASP A 342 -0.29 -14.90 -10.31
CA ASP A 342 -1.46 -14.96 -11.19
C ASP A 342 -1.10 -15.34 -12.63
N LYS A 343 0.00 -14.80 -13.17
CA LYS A 343 0.51 -15.15 -14.51
C LYS A 343 0.89 -16.63 -14.59
N VAL A 344 1.58 -17.12 -13.59
CA VAL A 344 1.95 -18.56 -13.50
C VAL A 344 0.67 -19.43 -13.41
N SER A 345 -0.30 -19.04 -12.60
CA SER A 345 -1.57 -19.76 -12.47
C SER A 345 -2.35 -19.84 -13.79
N GLY A 346 -2.31 -18.79 -14.61
CA GLY A 346 -2.96 -18.77 -15.93
C GLY A 346 -2.38 -19.77 -16.93
N ILE A 347 -1.09 -20.07 -16.83
CA ILE A 347 -0.41 -21.07 -17.69
C ILE A 347 -0.57 -22.47 -17.11
N PHE A 348 -0.64 -22.60 -15.80
CA PHE A 348 -0.60 -23.88 -15.09
C PHE A 348 -1.79 -24.79 -15.46
N VAL A 349 -3.01 -24.26 -15.45
CA VAL A 349 -4.22 -25.08 -15.72
C VAL A 349 -4.23 -25.69 -17.14
N PRO A 350 -3.97 -24.94 -18.23
CA PRO A 350 -3.80 -25.54 -19.55
C PRO A 350 -2.71 -26.60 -19.61
N SER A 351 -1.57 -26.35 -18.95
CA SER A 351 -0.44 -27.32 -18.92
C SER A 351 -0.83 -28.62 -18.25
N VAL A 352 -1.58 -28.55 -17.15
CA VAL A 352 -2.07 -29.74 -16.44
C VAL A 352 -3.02 -30.58 -17.32
N ILE A 353 -3.89 -29.93 -18.07
CA ILE A 353 -4.78 -30.64 -19.01
C ILE A 353 -3.93 -31.39 -20.06
N CYS A 354 -2.90 -30.76 -20.61
CA CYS A 354 -1.98 -31.42 -21.52
C CYS A 354 -1.27 -32.62 -20.86
N VAL A 355 -0.77 -32.47 -19.63
CA VAL A 355 -0.13 -33.56 -18.88
C VAL A 355 -1.10 -34.70 -18.63
N ALA A 356 -2.36 -34.43 -18.29
CA ALA A 356 -3.37 -35.48 -18.10
C ALA A 356 -3.67 -36.25 -19.40
N ILE A 357 -3.78 -35.55 -20.52
CA ILE A 357 -3.95 -36.19 -21.85
C ILE A 357 -2.74 -37.04 -22.18
N VAL A 358 -1.52 -36.53 -22.00
CA VAL A 358 -0.30 -37.30 -22.24
C VAL A 358 -0.25 -38.53 -21.32
N THR A 359 -0.58 -38.37 -20.05
CA THR A 359 -0.65 -39.49 -19.10
C THR A 359 -1.62 -40.56 -19.57
N PHE A 360 -2.81 -40.16 -20.02
CA PHE A 360 -3.79 -41.10 -20.56
C PHE A 360 -3.23 -41.87 -21.77
N ILE A 361 -2.64 -41.16 -22.74
CA ILE A 361 -2.10 -41.75 -23.96
C ILE A 361 -0.96 -42.75 -23.63
N VAL A 362 -0.05 -42.38 -22.73
CA VAL A 362 1.05 -43.25 -22.31
C VAL A 362 0.54 -44.52 -21.65
N TRP A 363 -0.40 -44.39 -20.70
CA TRP A 363 -0.93 -45.54 -19.98
C TRP A 363 -1.77 -46.45 -20.84
N ILE A 364 -2.57 -45.94 -21.80
CA ILE A 364 -3.34 -46.77 -22.73
C ILE A 364 -2.39 -47.53 -23.69
N ALA A 365 -1.29 -46.92 -24.10
CA ALA A 365 -0.29 -47.56 -24.93
C ALA A 365 0.44 -48.68 -24.18
N VAL A 366 0.80 -48.50 -22.92
CA VAL A 366 1.55 -49.44 -22.08
C VAL A 366 0.67 -50.58 -21.55
N THR A 367 -0.46 -50.28 -20.98
CA THR A 367 -1.29 -51.25 -20.27
C THR A 367 -2.46 -51.81 -21.12
N LYS A 368 -2.83 -51.15 -22.19
CA LYS A 368 -4.03 -51.41 -23.00
C LYS A 368 -5.32 -51.46 -22.14
N ASN A 369 -5.27 -50.95 -20.93
CA ASN A 369 -6.39 -50.90 -19.98
C ASN A 369 -6.92 -49.47 -19.88
N PHE A 370 -8.14 -49.28 -20.37
CA PHE A 370 -8.77 -47.96 -20.39
C PHE A 370 -9.02 -47.41 -18.96
N ALA A 371 -9.46 -48.26 -18.04
CA ALA A 371 -9.76 -47.90 -16.65
C ALA A 371 -8.53 -47.37 -15.90
N THR A 372 -7.41 -48.10 -15.98
CA THR A 372 -6.16 -47.67 -15.36
C THR A 372 -5.65 -46.33 -15.94
N SER A 373 -5.69 -46.23 -17.28
CA SER A 373 -5.28 -44.99 -17.98
C SER A 373 -6.12 -43.80 -17.57
N LEU A 374 -7.44 -44.00 -17.45
CA LEU A 374 -8.37 -42.97 -17.04
C LEU A 374 -8.17 -42.55 -15.59
N THR A 375 -7.92 -43.52 -14.69
CA THR A 375 -7.66 -43.22 -13.26
C THR A 375 -6.43 -42.35 -13.10
N HIS A 376 -5.32 -42.63 -13.78
CA HIS A 376 -4.12 -41.79 -13.72
C HIS A 376 -4.37 -40.39 -14.29
N ALA A 377 -5.06 -40.28 -15.42
CA ALA A 377 -5.41 -38.99 -16.01
C ALA A 377 -6.30 -38.14 -15.10
N ILE A 378 -7.35 -38.76 -14.52
CA ILE A 378 -8.24 -38.08 -13.56
C ILE A 378 -7.48 -37.68 -12.29
N SER A 379 -6.59 -38.55 -11.77
CA SER A 379 -5.76 -38.24 -10.62
C SER A 379 -4.90 -36.99 -10.87
N VAL A 380 -4.29 -36.87 -12.06
CA VAL A 380 -3.53 -35.67 -12.46
C VAL A 380 -4.41 -34.44 -12.50
N LEU A 381 -5.60 -34.51 -13.11
CA LEU A 381 -6.53 -33.38 -13.18
C LEU A 381 -6.95 -32.89 -11.78
N VAL A 382 -7.29 -33.82 -10.90
CA VAL A 382 -7.83 -33.49 -9.57
C VAL A 382 -6.76 -32.91 -8.66
N ILE A 383 -5.57 -33.53 -8.60
CA ILE A 383 -4.51 -33.09 -7.68
C ILE A 383 -3.87 -31.77 -8.08
N SER A 384 -3.96 -31.42 -9.34
CA SER A 384 -3.27 -30.25 -9.88
C SER A 384 -4.04 -28.93 -9.68
N CYS A 385 -5.03 -28.89 -8.79
CA CYS A 385 -5.75 -27.64 -8.54
C CYS A 385 -4.84 -26.64 -7.82
N PRO A 386 -4.57 -25.43 -8.38
CA PRO A 386 -3.78 -24.40 -7.72
C PRO A 386 -4.60 -23.58 -6.71
N CYS A 387 -5.43 -24.22 -5.90
CA CYS A 387 -6.37 -23.54 -4.99
C CYS A 387 -5.66 -22.67 -3.96
N ALA A 388 -4.57 -23.17 -3.37
CA ALA A 388 -3.78 -22.47 -2.36
C ALA A 388 -3.01 -21.27 -2.93
N LEU A 389 -2.61 -21.32 -4.21
CA LEU A 389 -1.84 -20.26 -4.88
C LEU A 389 -2.58 -18.93 -4.91
N GLY A 390 -3.88 -18.95 -5.20
CA GLY A 390 -4.72 -17.74 -5.23
C GLY A 390 -4.92 -17.06 -3.88
N LEU A 391 -4.65 -17.79 -2.77
CA LEU A 391 -4.77 -17.28 -1.40
C LEU A 391 -3.42 -16.89 -0.79
N ALA A 392 -2.32 -17.43 -1.29
CA ALA A 392 -1.00 -17.33 -0.71
C ALA A 392 -0.56 -15.88 -0.43
N THR A 393 -0.73 -15.00 -1.41
CA THR A 393 -0.34 -13.59 -1.28
C THR A 393 -1.41 -12.72 -0.62
N PRO A 394 -2.69 -12.74 -1.05
CA PRO A 394 -3.68 -11.80 -0.50
C PRO A 394 -3.96 -12.00 0.98
N VAL A 395 -3.96 -13.25 1.47
CA VAL A 395 -4.19 -13.54 2.89
C VAL A 395 -3.04 -13.00 3.75
N ALA A 396 -1.78 -13.19 3.33
CA ALA A 396 -0.63 -12.69 4.06
C ALA A 396 -0.59 -11.14 4.08
N ILE A 397 -0.92 -10.49 2.97
CA ILE A 397 -1.03 -9.02 2.89
C ILE A 397 -2.11 -8.52 3.84
N MET A 398 -3.30 -9.13 3.83
CA MET A 398 -4.42 -8.71 4.68
C MET A 398 -4.07 -8.87 6.17
N VAL A 399 -3.46 -9.98 6.56
CA VAL A 399 -3.03 -10.20 7.95
C VAL A 399 -1.90 -9.24 8.32
N GLY A 400 -0.92 -9.04 7.43
CA GLY A 400 0.19 -8.10 7.62
C GLY A 400 -0.28 -6.65 7.76
N SER A 401 -1.11 -6.15 6.84
CA SER A 401 -1.68 -4.81 6.91
C SER A 401 -2.56 -4.63 8.15
N GLY A 402 -3.36 -5.64 8.49
CA GLY A 402 -4.19 -5.62 9.71
C GLY A 402 -3.36 -5.62 11.00
N LYS A 403 -2.22 -6.34 11.04
CA LYS A 403 -1.27 -6.29 12.15
C LYS A 403 -0.58 -4.93 12.21
N GLY A 404 -0.20 -4.36 11.05
CA GLY A 404 0.34 -3.01 10.94
C GLY A 404 -0.61 -1.98 11.53
N ALA A 405 -1.84 -1.94 11.05
CA ALA A 405 -2.85 -0.99 11.50
C ALA A 405 -3.09 -1.01 13.01
N LYS A 406 -3.14 -2.21 13.61
CA LYS A 406 -3.25 -2.35 15.08
C LYS A 406 -2.06 -1.80 15.86
N ASN A 407 -0.93 -1.57 15.20
CA ASN A 407 0.28 -1.01 15.80
C ASN A 407 0.57 0.42 15.27
N GLY A 408 -0.40 1.08 14.65
CA GLY A 408 -0.24 2.41 14.09
C GLY A 408 0.60 2.51 12.82
N LEU A 409 0.85 1.38 12.13
CA LEU A 409 1.64 1.29 10.91
C LEU A 409 0.70 1.10 9.71
N LEU A 410 0.40 2.15 8.97
CA LEU A 410 -0.60 2.15 7.90
C LEU A 410 0.08 2.07 6.53
N PHE A 411 -0.07 0.94 5.84
CA PHE A 411 0.36 0.77 4.46
C PHE A 411 -0.79 1.11 3.52
N LYS A 412 -0.60 2.04 2.58
CA LYS A 412 -1.65 2.43 1.62
C LYS A 412 -1.92 1.38 0.55
N THR A 413 -0.88 0.62 0.18
CA THR A 413 -0.98 -0.39 -0.88
C THR A 413 -0.23 -1.66 -0.52
N ALA A 414 -0.63 -2.78 -1.14
CA ALA A 414 0.12 -4.03 -1.05
C ALA A 414 1.53 -3.90 -1.66
N THR A 415 1.72 -3.02 -2.64
CA THR A 415 3.02 -2.71 -3.22
C THR A 415 3.92 -2.04 -2.19
N ALA A 416 3.41 -1.05 -1.46
CA ALA A 416 4.15 -0.39 -0.38
C ALA A 416 4.59 -1.40 0.69
N LEU A 417 3.68 -2.32 1.09
CA LEU A 417 4.01 -3.40 2.03
C LEU A 417 5.05 -4.37 1.47
N GLU A 418 5.08 -4.63 0.17
CA GLU A 418 6.09 -5.49 -0.46
C GLU A 418 7.44 -4.76 -0.59
N GLU A 419 7.45 -3.54 -1.13
CA GLU A 419 8.69 -2.80 -1.43
C GLU A 419 9.42 -2.36 -0.15
N ALA A 420 8.71 -1.95 0.91
CA ALA A 420 9.32 -1.62 2.19
C ALA A 420 10.14 -2.79 2.78
N GLY A 421 9.75 -4.05 2.49
CA GLY A 421 10.51 -5.23 2.89
C GLY A 421 11.80 -5.47 2.12
N LYS A 422 11.93 -4.85 0.94
CA LYS A 422 13.09 -4.97 0.06
C LYS A 422 14.11 -3.85 0.25
N THR A 423 13.86 -2.94 1.18
CA THR A 423 14.70 -1.76 1.45
C THR A 423 16.13 -2.14 1.79
N ASP A 424 17.06 -1.42 1.14
CA ASP A 424 18.49 -1.49 1.40
C ASP A 424 18.99 -0.21 2.12
N ILE A 425 18.43 0.97 1.76
CA ILE A 425 18.84 2.30 2.22
C ILE A 425 17.64 3.00 2.86
N VAL A 426 17.83 3.57 4.04
CA VAL A 426 16.84 4.44 4.71
C VAL A 426 17.41 5.86 4.74
N VAL A 427 16.69 6.78 4.14
CA VAL A 427 17.00 8.21 4.17
C VAL A 427 16.05 8.86 5.17
N LEU A 428 16.62 9.49 6.18
CA LEU A 428 15.89 10.18 7.23
C LEU A 428 16.04 11.68 7.03
N ASP A 429 14.94 12.40 6.94
CA ASP A 429 15.00 13.85 7.14
C ASP A 429 15.41 14.14 8.57
N LYS A 430 16.04 15.30 8.83
CA LYS A 430 16.43 15.69 10.18
C LYS A 430 15.22 16.23 10.94
N THR A 431 14.62 17.29 10.41
CA THR A 431 13.65 18.13 11.12
C THR A 431 12.27 17.45 11.23
N GLY A 432 11.72 17.35 12.45
CA GLY A 432 10.43 16.66 12.66
C GLY A 432 10.49 15.13 12.55
N THR A 433 11.58 14.55 12.04
CA THR A 433 11.79 13.11 11.84
C THR A 433 12.77 12.54 12.86
N ILE A 434 14.04 12.92 12.83
CA ILE A 434 15.04 12.58 13.86
C ILE A 434 14.86 13.46 15.08
N THR A 435 14.47 14.72 14.86
CA THR A 435 14.22 15.73 15.90
C THR A 435 12.71 15.92 16.11
N LYS A 436 12.35 16.68 17.16
CA LYS A 436 10.95 16.95 17.52
C LYS A 436 10.24 17.88 16.53
N GLY A 437 10.99 18.66 15.73
CA GLY A 437 10.45 19.69 14.85
C GLY A 437 9.97 20.94 15.56
N THR A 438 10.35 21.09 16.81
CA THR A 438 10.03 22.26 17.65
C THR A 438 11.35 22.89 18.12
N PRO A 439 11.96 23.77 17.30
CA PRO A 439 13.18 24.45 17.68
C PRO A 439 12.98 25.28 18.97
N VAL A 440 14.02 25.32 19.82
CA VAL A 440 14.06 26.12 21.03
C VAL A 440 15.36 26.91 21.07
N VAL A 441 15.32 28.12 21.62
CA VAL A 441 16.51 28.90 21.89
C VAL A 441 17.23 28.26 23.07
N THR A 442 18.49 27.86 22.86
CA THR A 442 19.31 27.21 23.89
C THR A 442 20.35 28.12 24.52
N ASP A 443 20.92 29.05 23.74
CA ASP A 443 21.95 29.97 24.19
C ASP A 443 21.82 31.30 23.45
N VAL A 444 22.20 32.36 24.15
CA VAL A 444 22.30 33.70 23.62
C VAL A 444 23.69 34.21 24.00
N SER A 445 24.41 34.76 23.04
CA SER A 445 25.75 35.33 23.31
C SER A 445 25.78 36.79 22.86
N ALA A 446 25.91 37.68 23.79
CA ALA A 446 26.09 39.11 23.54
C ALA A 446 27.56 39.44 23.20
N LEU A 447 27.81 40.26 22.20
CA LEU A 447 29.15 40.54 21.67
C LEU A 447 29.56 42.00 21.73
N SER A 448 28.66 42.95 21.90
CA SER A 448 28.94 44.37 21.76
C SER A 448 28.64 45.22 23.00
N GLY A 449 28.43 44.58 24.17
CA GLY A 449 28.03 45.26 25.42
C GLY A 449 26.52 45.44 25.57
N ASP A 450 25.74 45.01 24.58
CA ASP A 450 24.28 44.89 24.71
C ASP A 450 23.92 43.73 25.65
N SER A 451 22.76 43.77 26.29
CA SER A 451 22.32 42.67 27.14
C SER A 451 21.69 41.54 26.30
N GLU A 452 21.72 40.28 26.79
CA GLU A 452 21.05 39.17 26.13
C GLU A 452 19.55 39.42 25.98
N GLU A 453 18.93 40.10 26.91
CA GLU A 453 17.51 40.50 26.90
C GLU A 453 17.22 41.47 25.75
N GLU A 454 18.13 42.47 25.53
CA GLU A 454 17.99 43.44 24.41
C GLU A 454 18.12 42.75 23.04
N ILE A 455 19.06 41.83 22.91
CA ILE A 455 19.26 41.04 21.68
C ILE A 455 17.99 40.22 21.37
N ILE A 456 17.42 39.56 22.37
CA ILE A 456 16.20 38.78 22.23
C ILE A 456 14.99 39.70 21.96
N ALA A 457 14.90 40.85 22.60
CA ALA A 457 13.83 41.81 22.36
C ALA A 457 13.78 42.29 20.91
N LEU A 458 14.97 42.68 20.38
CA LEU A 458 15.11 43.11 18.97
C LEU A 458 14.82 41.96 17.99
N ALA A 459 15.35 40.78 18.29
CA ALA A 459 15.17 39.61 17.46
C ALA A 459 13.69 39.17 17.43
N ALA A 460 13.06 39.01 18.58
CA ALA A 460 11.64 38.64 18.67
C ALA A 460 10.71 39.68 18.03
N SER A 461 11.06 40.99 18.14
CA SER A 461 10.31 42.07 17.52
C SER A 461 10.27 41.92 15.99
N LEU A 462 11.39 41.64 15.38
CA LEU A 462 11.47 41.46 13.93
C LEU A 462 10.88 40.12 13.50
N GLU A 463 11.21 39.03 14.19
CA GLU A 463 10.76 37.66 13.87
C GLU A 463 9.25 37.43 14.11
N LYS A 464 8.56 38.30 14.84
CA LYS A 464 7.08 38.29 14.97
C LYS A 464 6.36 38.40 13.62
N GLY A 465 7.01 38.98 12.62
CA GLY A 465 6.53 39.06 11.23
C GLY A 465 6.80 37.80 10.38
N SER A 466 7.56 36.84 10.88
CA SER A 466 7.98 35.64 10.16
C SER A 466 7.21 34.42 10.63
N SER A 467 6.82 33.56 9.70
CA SER A 467 6.22 32.24 9.97
C SER A 467 7.25 31.09 10.05
N HIS A 468 8.53 31.41 10.01
CA HIS A 468 9.59 30.41 10.03
C HIS A 468 9.67 29.72 11.42
N PRO A 469 9.93 28.40 11.54
CA PRO A 469 10.03 27.71 12.84
C PRO A 469 11.07 28.30 13.78
N LEU A 470 12.20 28.82 13.27
CA LEU A 470 13.24 29.48 14.08
C LEU A 470 12.75 30.81 14.63
N ALA A 471 11.95 31.56 13.88
CA ALA A 471 11.30 32.78 14.33
C ALA A 471 10.34 32.49 15.51
N THR A 472 9.49 31.48 15.35
CA THR A 472 8.57 31.04 16.41
C THR A 472 9.31 30.67 17.69
N ALA A 473 10.48 30.02 17.58
CA ALA A 473 11.32 29.68 18.73
C ALA A 473 11.81 30.93 19.48
N ILE A 474 12.25 31.97 18.77
CA ILE A 474 12.73 33.22 19.37
C ILE A 474 11.58 33.99 20.02
N VAL A 475 10.44 34.08 19.34
CA VAL A 475 9.26 34.79 19.90
C VAL A 475 8.77 34.08 21.14
N ARG A 476 8.64 32.75 21.12
CA ARG A 476 8.25 31.95 22.29
C ARG A 476 9.23 32.11 23.45
N PHE A 477 10.53 32.09 23.19
CA PHE A 477 11.53 32.30 24.25
C PHE A 477 11.39 33.70 24.89
N SER A 478 11.08 34.74 24.08
CA SER A 478 10.84 36.08 24.61
C SER A 478 9.59 36.13 25.49
N GLU A 479 8.51 35.43 25.15
CA GLU A 479 7.28 35.32 25.94
C GLU A 479 7.53 34.56 27.26
N GLU A 480 8.25 33.43 27.23
CA GLU A 480 8.60 32.65 28.43
C GLU A 480 9.48 33.43 29.41
N LYS A 481 10.32 34.35 28.91
CA LYS A 481 11.16 35.23 29.73
C LYS A 481 10.48 36.55 30.07
N ASN A 482 9.28 36.79 29.64
CA ASN A 482 8.52 38.06 29.79
C ASN A 482 9.30 39.28 29.26
N ILE A 483 10.04 39.12 28.12
CA ILE A 483 10.79 40.18 27.46
C ILE A 483 9.83 41.05 26.65
N THR A 484 9.92 42.37 26.75
CA THR A 484 9.07 43.29 25.97
C THR A 484 9.46 43.26 24.49
N VAL A 485 8.50 42.98 23.62
CA VAL A 485 8.67 42.91 22.17
C VAL A 485 8.03 44.15 21.51
N PHE A 486 8.77 44.79 20.62
CA PHE A 486 8.34 45.98 19.88
C PHE A 486 7.64 45.60 18.56
N THR A 487 6.88 46.55 17.99
CA THR A 487 6.31 46.37 16.65
C THR A 487 7.31 46.88 15.60
N PRO A 488 7.72 46.09 14.61
CA PRO A 488 8.64 46.54 13.57
C PRO A 488 7.98 47.58 12.64
N GLU A 489 8.73 48.63 12.27
CA GLU A 489 8.26 49.68 11.33
C GLU A 489 8.36 49.20 9.87
N LYS A 490 9.34 48.38 9.57
CA LYS A 490 9.57 47.71 8.28
C LYS A 490 9.94 46.27 8.50
N PHE A 491 9.51 45.39 7.59
CA PHE A 491 9.86 43.95 7.58
C PHE A 491 10.08 43.49 6.16
N GLU A 492 11.20 42.80 5.93
CA GLU A 492 11.55 42.18 4.66
C GLU A 492 12.09 40.79 4.92
N ASN A 493 11.54 39.79 4.23
CA ASN A 493 12.00 38.41 4.31
C ASN A 493 12.99 38.13 3.18
N LEU A 494 14.22 37.77 3.53
CA LEU A 494 15.30 37.42 2.60
C LEU A 494 15.35 35.89 2.47
N LEU A 495 14.74 35.39 1.45
CA LEU A 495 14.49 33.95 1.26
C LEU A 495 15.79 33.13 1.37
N GLY A 496 15.83 32.18 2.31
CA GLY A 496 16.98 31.31 2.55
C GLY A 496 18.14 31.95 3.33
N HIS A 497 18.07 33.26 3.67
CA HIS A 497 19.16 33.97 4.33
C HIS A 497 18.78 34.55 5.69
N GLY A 498 17.53 35.03 5.86
CA GLY A 498 17.09 35.63 7.11
C GLY A 498 16.05 36.71 6.94
N VAL A 499 15.93 37.62 7.89
CA VAL A 499 14.97 38.74 7.87
C VAL A 499 15.70 40.07 8.15
N LYS A 500 15.13 41.13 7.60
CA LYS A 500 15.64 42.50 7.76
C LYS A 500 14.48 43.44 8.06
N GLY A 501 14.71 44.44 8.88
CA GLY A 501 13.69 45.45 9.16
C GLY A 501 14.14 46.59 10.03
N ILE A 502 13.21 47.46 10.41
CA ILE A 502 13.46 48.62 11.29
C ILE A 502 12.65 48.37 12.59
N VAL A 503 13.36 48.39 13.72
CA VAL A 503 12.77 48.27 15.06
C VAL A 503 13.26 49.45 15.89
N SER A 504 12.34 50.27 16.40
CA SER A 504 12.63 51.47 17.21
C SER A 504 13.63 52.41 16.53
N GLY A 505 13.57 52.56 15.21
CA GLY A 505 14.43 53.45 14.43
C GLY A 505 15.78 52.83 14.05
N ASP A 506 16.17 51.66 14.56
CA ASP A 506 17.39 50.95 14.22
C ASP A 506 17.14 49.90 13.12
N GLU A 507 18.09 49.77 12.18
CA GLU A 507 18.06 48.70 11.20
C GLU A 507 18.54 47.40 11.81
N ILE A 508 17.67 46.42 11.90
CA ILE A 508 17.94 45.09 12.45
C ILE A 508 17.95 44.07 11.31
N VAL A 509 18.99 43.23 11.30
CA VAL A 509 19.12 42.08 10.38
C VAL A 509 19.38 40.83 11.17
N ILE A 510 18.57 39.76 10.92
CA ILE A 510 18.74 38.49 11.57
C ILE A 510 18.88 37.41 10.50
N GLY A 511 19.87 36.55 10.62
CA GLY A 511 20.08 35.48 9.65
C GLY A 511 21.35 34.68 9.81
N ASN A 512 21.68 33.94 8.75
CA ASN A 512 22.87 33.07 8.73
C ASN A 512 24.17 33.84 8.47
N ALA A 513 25.31 33.13 8.58
CA ALA A 513 26.64 33.75 8.37
C ALA A 513 26.83 34.29 6.94
N ALA A 514 26.15 33.73 5.93
CA ALA A 514 26.23 34.22 4.56
C ALA A 514 25.59 35.61 4.45
N LEU A 515 24.40 35.82 5.01
CA LEU A 515 23.72 37.11 5.05
C LEU A 515 24.58 38.18 5.70
N MET A 516 25.23 37.85 6.84
CA MET A 516 26.08 38.79 7.56
C MET A 516 27.30 39.21 6.72
N LYS A 517 27.86 38.30 5.94
CA LYS A 517 28.96 38.61 4.98
C LYS A 517 28.46 39.45 3.83
N ASP A 518 27.29 39.17 3.26
CA ASP A 518 26.73 39.91 2.12
C ASP A 518 26.40 41.35 2.45
N ILE A 519 25.92 41.61 3.69
CA ILE A 519 25.68 43.01 4.14
C ILE A 519 26.95 43.69 4.65
N GLY A 520 28.11 43.00 4.65
CA GLY A 520 29.37 43.55 5.15
C GLY A 520 29.37 43.89 6.63
N ALA A 521 28.59 43.19 7.44
CA ALA A 521 28.49 43.48 8.87
C ALA A 521 29.82 43.24 9.59
N ALA A 522 30.21 44.18 10.46
CA ALA A 522 31.40 44.03 11.26
C ALA A 522 31.30 42.82 12.22
N ALA A 523 32.23 41.88 12.07
CA ALA A 523 32.04 40.53 12.55
C ALA A 523 32.95 40.07 13.70
N ASN A 524 33.67 40.95 14.38
CA ASN A 524 34.58 40.59 15.49
C ASN A 524 34.55 39.10 15.85
N ASP A 525 34.23 38.71 17.11
CA ASP A 525 34.18 37.33 17.58
C ASP A 525 32.88 36.57 17.26
N ALA A 526 31.99 37.11 16.42
CA ALA A 526 30.69 36.55 16.14
C ALA A 526 30.77 35.21 15.41
N PHE A 527 31.57 35.10 14.35
CA PHE A 527 31.69 33.89 13.56
C PHE A 527 32.33 32.74 14.34
N PRO A 528 33.43 32.90 15.10
CA PRO A 528 33.96 31.87 15.99
C PRO A 528 32.92 31.38 17.00
N THR A 529 32.13 32.28 17.59
CA THR A 529 31.04 31.91 18.52
C THR A 529 29.98 31.10 17.84
N GLY A 530 29.54 31.52 16.67
CA GLY A 530 28.55 30.76 15.88
C GLY A 530 29.07 29.39 15.41
N GLU A 531 30.36 29.29 15.02
CA GLU A 531 30.99 28.00 14.69
C GLU A 531 31.04 27.06 15.91
N LYS A 532 31.30 27.61 17.12
CA LYS A 532 31.23 26.81 18.34
C LYS A 532 29.83 26.23 18.55
N PHE A 533 28.78 27.05 18.44
CA PHE A 533 27.41 26.58 18.54
C PHE A 533 27.07 25.55 17.46
N ALA A 534 27.52 25.75 16.21
CA ALA A 534 27.32 24.80 15.14
C ALA A 534 28.02 23.45 15.38
N ARG A 535 29.22 23.44 15.97
CA ARG A 535 29.91 22.20 16.38
C ARG A 535 29.18 21.44 17.49
N ASP A 536 28.41 22.16 18.33
CA ASP A 536 27.54 21.57 19.35
C ASP A 536 26.17 21.13 18.80
N GLY A 537 25.97 21.16 17.47
CA GLY A 537 24.72 20.70 16.79
C GLY A 537 23.62 21.76 16.79
N LYS A 538 23.89 23.00 17.17
CA LYS A 538 22.94 24.10 17.24
C LYS A 538 23.00 24.95 15.96
N THR A 539 21.89 25.61 15.61
CA THR A 539 21.83 26.53 14.47
C THR A 539 22.10 27.96 14.96
N PRO A 540 23.22 28.57 14.58
CA PRO A 540 23.51 29.95 14.98
C PRO A 540 22.74 30.93 14.08
N LEU A 541 22.02 31.87 14.71
CA LEU A 541 21.40 33.02 14.08
C LEU A 541 22.12 34.28 14.57
N TYR A 542 22.66 35.04 13.65
CA TYR A 542 23.38 36.27 13.92
C TYR A 542 22.39 37.44 13.93
N VAL A 543 22.50 38.31 14.92
CA VAL A 543 21.70 39.51 15.05
C VAL A 543 22.62 40.71 14.83
N ALA A 544 22.31 41.53 13.81
CA ALA A 544 23.05 42.74 13.52
C ALA A 544 22.13 43.97 13.71
N LYS A 545 22.69 45.03 14.30
CA LYS A 545 22.08 46.33 14.49
C LYS A 545 22.93 47.39 13.77
N ASN A 546 22.33 48.15 12.84
CA ASN A 546 23.01 49.15 12.05
C ASN A 546 24.36 48.67 11.46
N ASN A 547 24.35 47.53 10.79
CA ASN A 547 25.47 46.88 10.10
C ASN A 547 26.61 46.39 11.04
N LYS A 548 26.34 46.22 12.36
CA LYS A 548 27.27 45.65 13.34
C LYS A 548 26.60 44.44 14.02
N ILE A 549 27.28 43.31 14.05
CA ILE A 549 26.75 42.12 14.76
C ILE A 549 26.82 42.39 16.28
N ILE A 550 25.66 42.35 16.93
CA ILE A 550 25.51 42.59 18.36
C ILE A 550 25.46 41.31 19.16
N GLY A 551 25.01 40.19 18.55
CA GLY A 551 24.95 38.91 19.23
C GLY A 551 24.67 37.74 18.30
N VAL A 552 24.75 36.54 18.90
CA VAL A 552 24.45 35.27 18.25
C VAL A 552 23.44 34.50 19.11
N ILE A 553 22.33 34.11 18.52
CA ILE A 553 21.30 33.26 19.14
C ILE A 553 21.50 31.84 18.63
N ALA A 554 21.64 30.88 19.53
CA ALA A 554 21.70 29.47 19.17
C ALA A 554 20.31 28.83 19.35
N VAL A 555 19.81 28.25 18.26
CA VAL A 555 18.56 27.54 18.25
C VAL A 555 18.86 26.06 17.98
N SER A 556 18.28 25.17 18.77
CA SER A 556 18.42 23.73 18.57
C SER A 556 17.05 23.05 18.50
N ASP A 557 16.94 22.11 17.58
CA ASP A 557 15.81 21.21 17.51
C ASP A 557 16.19 19.91 18.24
N GLU A 558 15.50 19.64 19.35
CA GLU A 558 15.81 18.51 20.22
C GLU A 558 15.62 17.16 19.50
N LEU A 559 16.56 16.24 19.72
CA LEU A 559 16.43 14.87 19.26
C LEU A 559 15.24 14.18 19.95
N LYS A 560 14.48 13.40 19.21
CA LYS A 560 13.50 12.51 19.82
C LYS A 560 14.21 11.45 20.67
N SER A 561 13.64 11.11 21.80
CA SER A 561 14.26 10.18 22.77
C SER A 561 14.53 8.79 22.20
N ASP A 562 13.79 8.39 21.17
CA ASP A 562 13.87 7.08 20.54
C ASP A 562 14.77 7.04 19.28
N SER A 563 15.22 8.20 18.75
CA SER A 563 15.91 8.30 17.46
C SER A 563 17.19 7.47 17.40
N ALA A 564 18.09 7.58 18.37
CA ALA A 564 19.34 6.82 18.40
C ALA A 564 19.05 5.29 18.47
N GLY A 565 18.07 4.89 19.31
CA GLY A 565 17.65 3.50 19.42
C GLY A 565 17.01 2.95 18.14
N ALA A 566 16.23 3.77 17.43
CA ALA A 566 15.62 3.42 16.16
C ALA A 566 16.66 3.23 15.04
N ILE A 567 17.61 4.15 14.93
CA ILE A 567 18.71 4.09 13.96
C ILE A 567 19.57 2.84 14.20
N LYS A 568 19.93 2.56 15.45
CA LYS A 568 20.64 1.34 15.79
C LYS A 568 19.89 0.09 15.34
N ARG A 569 18.57 0.02 15.58
CA ARG A 569 17.73 -1.10 15.13
C ARG A 569 17.67 -1.24 13.62
N MET A 570 17.64 -0.14 12.87
CA MET A 570 17.71 -0.18 11.40
C MET A 570 19.04 -0.77 10.92
N LYS A 571 20.17 -0.38 11.54
CA LYS A 571 21.52 -0.93 11.25
C LYS A 571 21.62 -2.42 11.61
N GLU A 572 21.03 -2.85 12.72
CA GLU A 572 20.94 -4.26 13.11
C GLU A 572 20.12 -5.10 12.12
N GLN A 573 19.15 -4.48 11.44
CA GLN A 573 18.39 -5.09 10.35
C GLN A 573 19.17 -5.15 9.03
N GLY A 574 20.39 -4.61 8.97
CA GLY A 574 21.24 -4.59 7.79
C GLY A 574 20.93 -3.46 6.81
N LEU A 575 20.23 -2.42 7.26
CA LEU A 575 19.92 -1.22 6.49
C LEU A 575 21.09 -0.23 6.56
N PHE A 576 21.33 0.47 5.47
CA PHE A 576 22.22 1.63 5.41
C PHE A 576 21.40 2.89 5.73
N VAL A 577 21.79 3.62 6.78
CA VAL A 577 21.01 4.77 7.26
C VAL A 577 21.71 6.07 6.89
N THR A 578 21.04 6.90 6.12
CA THR A 578 21.50 8.22 5.65
C THR A 578 20.64 9.31 6.26
N MET A 579 21.24 10.36 6.79
CA MET A 579 20.53 11.58 7.19
C MET A 579 20.62 12.62 6.06
N LEU A 580 19.49 13.21 5.71
CA LEU A 580 19.33 14.28 4.72
C LEU A 580 18.87 15.55 5.43
N THR A 581 19.53 16.69 5.21
CA THR A 581 19.15 17.93 5.87
C THR A 581 19.57 19.17 5.10
N GLY A 582 18.81 20.25 5.25
CA GLY A 582 19.18 21.60 4.78
C GLY A 582 20.17 22.33 5.69
N ASP A 583 20.51 21.74 6.86
CA ASP A 583 21.47 22.35 7.77
C ASP A 583 22.89 22.30 7.21
N ASN A 584 23.73 23.20 7.75
CA ASN A 584 25.14 23.22 7.42
C ASN A 584 25.88 21.95 7.89
N THR A 585 27.00 21.67 7.23
CA THR A 585 27.80 20.47 7.45
C THR A 585 28.21 20.25 8.91
N LEU A 586 28.52 21.31 9.69
CA LEU A 586 28.95 21.18 11.08
C LEU A 586 27.82 20.72 12.00
N SER A 587 26.66 21.38 11.91
CA SER A 587 25.48 21.03 12.69
C SER A 587 24.96 19.62 12.33
N ALA A 588 24.93 19.31 11.04
CA ALA A 588 24.50 18.00 10.55
C ALA A 588 25.39 16.87 11.08
N ASN A 589 26.71 17.03 11.04
CA ASN A 589 27.66 16.04 11.54
C ASN A 589 27.57 15.83 13.07
N ALA A 590 27.26 16.87 13.84
CA ALA A 590 27.08 16.78 15.29
C ALA A 590 25.87 15.87 15.62
N VAL A 591 24.73 16.10 14.99
CA VAL A 591 23.53 15.25 15.12
C VAL A 591 23.80 13.82 14.65
N ALA A 592 24.46 13.67 13.51
CA ALA A 592 24.80 12.38 12.94
C ALA A 592 25.67 11.52 13.85
N LYS A 593 26.65 12.14 14.49
CA LYS A 593 27.53 11.47 15.45
C LYS A 593 26.76 11.00 16.70
N THR A 594 25.81 11.79 17.16
CA THR A 594 24.97 11.43 18.32
C THR A 594 24.04 10.26 18.00
N CYS A 595 23.50 10.23 16.79
CA CYS A 595 22.56 9.19 16.35
C CYS A 595 23.22 7.98 15.69
N ASP A 596 24.55 8.03 15.42
CA ASP A 596 25.33 6.97 14.76
C ASP A 596 24.76 6.58 13.36
N VAL A 597 24.47 7.56 12.51
CA VAL A 597 24.08 7.31 11.10
C VAL A 597 25.29 6.91 10.25
N ASP A 598 25.07 6.16 9.16
CA ASP A 598 26.16 5.69 8.29
C ASP A 598 26.65 6.80 7.35
N CYS A 599 25.78 7.72 6.94
CA CYS A 599 26.07 8.78 5.99
C CYS A 599 25.26 10.05 6.30
N VAL A 600 25.82 11.21 5.97
CA VAL A 600 25.16 12.53 6.09
C VAL A 600 25.25 13.27 4.76
N ILE A 601 24.13 13.84 4.34
CA ILE A 601 24.05 14.70 3.16
C ILE A 601 23.51 16.05 3.64
N PRO A 602 24.39 17.02 3.93
CA PRO A 602 24.03 18.34 4.45
C PRO A 602 23.75 19.32 3.30
N ASP A 603 23.33 20.54 3.64
CA ASP A 603 23.14 21.68 2.76
C ASP A 603 22.24 21.36 1.54
N VAL A 604 21.15 20.56 1.71
CA VAL A 604 20.24 20.15 0.64
C VAL A 604 18.96 20.98 0.71
N LEU A 605 18.68 21.72 -0.35
CA LEU A 605 17.45 22.48 -0.48
C LEU A 605 16.24 21.54 -0.73
N PRO A 606 15.01 21.96 -0.41
CA PRO A 606 13.82 21.12 -0.57
C PRO A 606 13.62 20.57 -2.00
N ASP A 607 13.92 21.36 -3.02
CA ASP A 607 13.84 21.01 -4.43
C ASP A 607 14.98 20.08 -4.91
N GLU A 608 16.10 20.04 -4.20
CA GLU A 608 17.22 19.15 -4.51
C GLU A 608 17.06 17.73 -3.92
N LYS A 609 16.17 17.53 -2.92
CA LYS A 609 15.97 16.24 -2.25
C LYS A 609 15.61 15.13 -3.24
N ASP A 610 14.81 15.43 -4.27
CA ASP A 610 14.43 14.49 -5.33
C ASP A 610 15.66 13.95 -6.11
N ALA A 611 16.56 14.83 -6.51
CA ALA A 611 17.77 14.46 -7.23
C ALA A 611 18.72 13.59 -6.38
N VAL A 612 18.86 13.90 -5.09
CA VAL A 612 19.64 13.10 -4.15
C VAL A 612 19.08 11.68 -4.03
N LEU A 613 17.77 11.55 -3.87
CA LEU A 613 17.12 10.23 -3.78
C LEU A 613 17.29 9.44 -5.07
N SER A 614 17.14 10.07 -6.24
CA SER A 614 17.35 9.43 -7.54
C SER A 614 18.76 8.87 -7.69
N ASN A 615 19.76 9.53 -7.13
CA ASN A 615 21.13 9.04 -7.12
C ASN A 615 21.32 7.87 -6.14
N LEU A 616 20.72 7.93 -4.94
CA LEU A 616 20.77 6.85 -3.96
C LEU A 616 20.09 5.57 -4.46
N GLN A 617 19.03 5.69 -5.27
CA GLN A 617 18.33 4.56 -5.88
C GLN A 617 19.22 3.73 -6.83
N LYS A 618 20.33 4.28 -7.32
CA LYS A 618 21.33 3.53 -8.12
C LYS A 618 22.07 2.48 -7.29
N TYR A 619 22.16 2.68 -5.98
CA TYR A 619 22.88 1.79 -5.05
C TYR A 619 21.97 0.73 -4.41
N GLY A 620 20.68 0.96 -4.34
CA GLY A 620 19.71 0.02 -3.75
C GLY A 620 18.31 0.58 -3.64
N LYS A 621 17.42 -0.18 -3.03
CA LYS A 621 16.05 0.26 -2.75
C LYS A 621 16.03 1.27 -1.61
N VAL A 622 15.45 2.45 -1.86
CA VAL A 622 15.46 3.59 -0.98
C VAL A 622 14.09 3.80 -0.32
N VAL A 623 14.10 3.88 0.99
CA VAL A 623 12.99 4.42 1.78
C VAL A 623 13.33 5.85 2.18
N MET A 624 12.45 6.81 1.91
CA MET A 624 12.50 8.16 2.46
C MET A 624 11.55 8.27 3.65
N VAL A 625 12.03 8.86 4.74
CA VAL A 625 11.25 9.11 5.96
C VAL A 625 11.24 10.59 6.24
N GLY A 626 10.07 11.19 6.37
CA GLY A 626 9.88 12.62 6.60
C GLY A 626 8.57 12.93 7.33
N ASP A 627 8.34 14.21 7.63
CA ASP A 627 7.11 14.69 8.26
C ASP A 627 5.97 14.97 7.24
N GLY A 628 6.30 14.97 5.95
CA GLY A 628 5.37 15.11 4.83
C GLY A 628 5.02 16.53 4.42
N ILE A 629 5.40 17.56 5.18
CA ILE A 629 5.07 18.95 4.84
C ILE A 629 6.06 19.46 3.79
N ASN A 630 7.35 19.36 4.08
CA ASN A 630 8.43 19.83 3.21
C ASN A 630 9.00 18.73 2.32
N ASP A 631 8.72 17.47 2.66
CA ASP A 631 9.31 16.28 2.05
C ASP A 631 8.39 15.57 1.06
N ALA A 632 7.20 16.09 0.77
CA ALA A 632 6.22 15.44 -0.10
C ALA A 632 6.79 15.02 -1.48
N PRO A 633 7.58 15.84 -2.20
CA PRO A 633 8.23 15.42 -3.44
C PRO A 633 9.22 14.27 -3.22
N ALA A 634 10.03 14.34 -2.16
CA ALA A 634 11.02 13.33 -1.79
C ALA A 634 10.37 11.99 -1.40
N LEU A 635 9.28 12.04 -0.61
CA LEU A 635 8.49 10.86 -0.23
C LEU A 635 7.90 10.16 -1.46
N THR A 636 7.39 10.93 -2.41
CA THR A 636 6.83 10.39 -3.67
C THR A 636 7.90 9.82 -4.58
N ARG A 637 9.12 10.38 -4.56
CA ARG A 637 10.24 9.95 -5.41
C ARG A 637 10.87 8.64 -4.96
N ALA A 638 10.95 8.41 -3.67
CA ALA A 638 11.54 7.21 -3.10
C ALA A 638 10.84 5.92 -3.61
N ASP A 639 11.50 4.76 -3.48
CA ASP A 639 10.83 3.47 -3.74
C ASP A 639 9.69 3.24 -2.75
N VAL A 640 9.81 3.78 -1.53
CA VAL A 640 8.74 3.86 -0.53
C VAL A 640 8.90 5.13 0.29
N GLY A 641 7.87 5.95 0.34
CA GLY A 641 7.78 7.10 1.25
C GLY A 641 7.12 6.70 2.57
N ILE A 642 7.72 7.06 3.69
CA ILE A 642 7.17 6.86 5.04
C ILE A 642 6.97 8.23 5.70
N ALA A 643 5.73 8.59 6.01
CA ALA A 643 5.42 9.77 6.79
C ALA A 643 5.33 9.44 8.28
N ILE A 644 5.98 10.25 9.12
CA ILE A 644 5.94 10.16 10.59
C ILE A 644 4.96 11.20 11.14
N GLY A 645 4.04 10.74 12.00
CA GLY A 645 3.05 11.62 12.62
C GLY A 645 1.92 11.99 11.65
N ALA A 646 0.75 11.40 11.82
CA ALA A 646 -0.41 11.59 10.94
C ALA A 646 -1.06 12.99 11.06
N GLY A 647 -0.25 14.04 11.32
CA GLY A 647 -0.75 15.37 11.65
C GLY A 647 -1.25 16.20 10.46
N THR A 648 -0.87 15.87 9.22
CA THR A 648 -1.25 16.67 8.04
C THR A 648 -1.80 15.80 6.92
N ASP A 649 -2.85 16.28 6.27
CA ASP A 649 -3.44 15.59 5.11
C ASP A 649 -2.44 15.45 3.96
N VAL A 650 -1.52 16.42 3.79
CA VAL A 650 -0.46 16.40 2.78
C VAL A 650 0.52 15.24 3.00
N ALA A 651 0.92 14.97 4.26
CA ALA A 651 1.79 13.85 4.60
C ALA A 651 1.10 12.51 4.30
N ILE A 652 -0.19 12.41 4.65
CA ILE A 652 -0.98 11.23 4.36
C ILE A 652 -1.08 11.02 2.84
N ASP A 653 -1.24 12.05 2.04
CA ASP A 653 -1.40 11.91 0.59
C ASP A 653 -0.10 11.52 -0.14
N SER A 654 1.03 12.04 0.29
CA SER A 654 2.33 11.89 -0.39
C SER A 654 3.09 10.60 -0.06
N ALA A 655 2.86 10.02 1.13
CA ALA A 655 3.59 8.83 1.57
C ALA A 655 2.89 7.52 1.20
N ASP A 656 3.64 6.44 1.05
CA ASP A 656 3.16 5.06 0.87
C ASP A 656 2.81 4.37 2.19
N VAL A 657 3.51 4.75 3.25
CA VAL A 657 3.31 4.25 4.61
C VAL A 657 3.15 5.44 5.55
N VAL A 658 2.14 5.39 6.41
CA VAL A 658 1.88 6.43 7.42
C VAL A 658 2.05 5.84 8.80
N LEU A 659 2.90 6.44 9.59
CA LEU A 659 3.11 6.09 11.00
C LEU A 659 2.26 7.02 11.86
N MET A 660 1.31 6.44 12.60
CA MET A 660 0.36 7.21 13.41
C MET A 660 1.04 7.91 14.60
N LYS A 661 2.11 7.30 15.12
CA LYS A 661 2.93 7.89 16.16
C LYS A 661 4.03 8.76 15.56
N SER A 662 4.44 9.75 16.34
CA SER A 662 5.60 10.56 15.99
C SER A 662 6.93 9.93 16.42
N GLU A 663 7.00 8.60 16.57
CA GLU A 663 8.17 7.84 16.99
C GLU A 663 8.96 7.31 15.78
N LEU A 664 10.27 7.56 15.76
CA LEU A 664 11.17 7.02 14.74
C LEU A 664 11.30 5.49 14.83
N SER A 665 11.08 4.93 16.03
CA SER A 665 11.12 3.47 16.30
C SER A 665 10.08 2.67 15.52
N ASP A 666 9.04 3.30 15.00
CA ASP A 666 8.04 2.64 14.15
C ASP A 666 8.54 2.38 12.72
N VAL A 667 9.56 3.10 12.24
CA VAL A 667 10.19 2.84 10.93
C VAL A 667 10.80 1.43 10.87
N PRO A 668 11.73 1.03 11.76
CA PRO A 668 12.26 -0.34 11.76
C PRO A 668 11.18 -1.40 12.04
N ARG A 669 10.10 -1.07 12.77
CA ARG A 669 8.94 -1.97 12.97
C ARG A 669 8.18 -2.18 11.67
N ALA A 670 7.91 -1.12 10.90
CA ALA A 670 7.22 -1.20 9.61
C ALA A 670 8.03 -2.04 8.61
N ILE A 671 9.34 -1.82 8.50
CA ILE A 671 10.23 -2.59 7.63
C ILE A 671 10.30 -4.06 8.09
N SER A 672 10.35 -4.33 9.39
CA SER A 672 10.35 -5.68 9.95
C SER A 672 9.05 -6.42 9.62
N LEU A 673 7.89 -5.76 9.80
CA LEU A 673 6.58 -6.31 9.44
C LEU A 673 6.51 -6.66 7.95
N SER A 674 6.96 -5.75 7.11
CA SER A 674 7.00 -5.93 5.66
C SER A 674 7.87 -7.12 5.25
N ARG A 675 9.09 -7.24 5.79
CA ARG A 675 10.00 -8.38 5.56
C ARG A 675 9.39 -9.71 5.98
N ARG A 676 8.74 -9.75 7.16
CA ARG A 676 8.06 -10.96 7.65
C ARG A 676 6.87 -11.34 6.80
N THR A 677 6.11 -10.34 6.32
CA THR A 677 5.00 -10.58 5.40
C THR A 677 5.49 -11.12 4.06
N LEU A 678 6.57 -10.55 3.50
CA LEU A 678 7.21 -11.05 2.29
C LEU A 678 7.72 -12.49 2.44
N LEU A 679 8.38 -12.80 3.57
CA LEU A 679 8.85 -14.15 3.85
C LEU A 679 7.67 -15.13 3.92
N ASN A 680 6.61 -14.74 4.62
CA ASN A 680 5.39 -15.53 4.73
C ASN A 680 4.72 -15.77 3.37
N ILE A 681 4.68 -14.76 2.49
CA ILE A 681 4.20 -14.93 1.11
C ILE A 681 5.04 -15.94 0.36
N ARG A 682 6.37 -15.87 0.45
CA ARG A 682 7.28 -16.84 -0.19
C ARG A 682 7.09 -18.26 0.33
N GLU A 683 6.94 -18.41 1.65
CA GLU A 683 6.63 -19.70 2.29
C GLU A 683 5.28 -20.25 1.78
N ASN A 684 4.26 -19.40 1.73
CA ASN A 684 2.93 -19.77 1.23
C ASN A 684 2.98 -20.22 -0.24
N LEU A 685 3.70 -19.48 -1.09
CA LEU A 685 3.89 -19.84 -2.49
C LEU A 685 4.67 -21.15 -2.63
N PHE A 686 5.73 -21.34 -1.85
CA PHE A 686 6.48 -22.59 -1.82
C PHE A 686 5.58 -23.78 -1.48
N TRP A 687 4.80 -23.69 -0.39
CA TRP A 687 3.89 -24.76 0.00
C TRP A 687 2.77 -24.97 -1.02
N ALA A 688 2.28 -23.91 -1.66
CA ALA A 688 1.27 -24.01 -2.71
C ALA A 688 1.75 -24.72 -3.97
N PHE A 689 3.06 -24.73 -4.25
CA PHE A 689 3.63 -25.38 -5.42
C PHE A 689 4.22 -26.75 -5.13
N ILE A 690 4.92 -26.92 -4.02
CA ILE A 690 5.75 -28.12 -3.78
C ILE A 690 4.92 -29.40 -3.77
N TYR A 691 3.72 -29.36 -3.19
CA TYR A 691 2.87 -30.55 -3.18
C TYR A 691 2.41 -30.94 -4.60
N ASN A 692 2.16 -29.97 -5.50
CA ASN A 692 1.84 -30.24 -6.90
C ASN A 692 3.03 -30.89 -7.62
N VAL A 693 4.23 -30.34 -7.42
CA VAL A 693 5.46 -30.85 -8.03
C VAL A 693 5.72 -32.31 -7.61
N VAL A 694 5.44 -32.65 -6.36
CA VAL A 694 5.63 -34.01 -5.84
C VAL A 694 4.49 -34.94 -6.25
N CYS A 695 3.26 -34.48 -6.15
CA CYS A 695 2.10 -35.36 -6.31
C CYS A 695 1.66 -35.57 -7.77
N ILE A 696 1.94 -34.63 -8.69
CA ILE A 696 1.60 -34.81 -10.12
C ILE A 696 2.34 -36.03 -10.72
N PRO A 697 3.67 -36.21 -10.53
CA PRO A 697 4.36 -37.41 -11.01
C PRO A 697 3.81 -38.70 -10.40
N ILE A 698 3.47 -38.71 -9.12
CA ILE A 698 2.86 -39.87 -8.44
C ILE A 698 1.48 -40.18 -9.04
N ALA A 699 0.65 -39.17 -9.24
CA ALA A 699 -0.67 -39.28 -9.86
C ALA A 699 -0.58 -39.76 -11.31
N ALA A 700 0.40 -39.25 -12.05
CA ALA A 700 0.69 -39.72 -13.41
C ALA A 700 1.22 -41.17 -13.49
N GLY A 701 1.45 -41.82 -12.32
CA GLY A 701 1.86 -43.21 -12.25
C GLY A 701 3.34 -43.46 -12.52
N VAL A 702 4.21 -42.45 -12.45
CA VAL A 702 5.65 -42.60 -12.65
C VAL A 702 6.26 -43.63 -11.66
N PHE A 703 5.73 -43.70 -10.47
CA PHE A 703 6.15 -44.60 -9.40
C PHE A 703 5.29 -45.87 -9.27
N SER A 704 4.35 -46.09 -10.19
CA SER A 704 3.50 -47.27 -10.21
C SER A 704 4.30 -48.61 -10.26
N PRO A 705 5.46 -48.68 -10.97
CA PRO A 705 6.29 -49.90 -10.93
C PRO A 705 6.85 -50.21 -9.53
N LEU A 706 6.94 -49.23 -8.64
CA LEU A 706 7.37 -49.38 -7.24
C LEU A 706 6.19 -49.62 -6.28
N GLY A 707 4.98 -49.84 -6.83
CA GLY A 707 3.77 -50.00 -6.04
C GLY A 707 3.15 -48.73 -5.43
N VAL A 708 3.71 -47.55 -5.77
CA VAL A 708 3.22 -46.27 -5.27
C VAL A 708 2.27 -45.68 -6.31
N THR A 709 0.98 -45.67 -5.97
CA THR A 709 -0.07 -45.07 -6.81
C THR A 709 -0.90 -44.09 -5.97
N LEU A 710 -1.40 -43.05 -6.60
CA LEU A 710 -2.24 -42.03 -5.96
C LEU A 710 -3.66 -42.06 -6.52
N ASN A 711 -4.61 -42.41 -5.68
CA ASN A 711 -6.05 -42.34 -6.00
C ASN A 711 -6.51 -40.87 -6.04
N PRO A 712 -7.41 -40.47 -6.95
CA PRO A 712 -7.98 -39.11 -7.04
C PRO A 712 -8.53 -38.58 -5.72
N MET A 713 -9.06 -39.42 -4.86
CA MET A 713 -9.58 -39.10 -3.55
C MET A 713 -8.50 -38.50 -2.61
N TRP A 714 -7.36 -39.19 -2.50
CA TRP A 714 -6.24 -38.66 -1.69
C TRP A 714 -5.66 -37.37 -2.26
N GLY A 715 -5.68 -37.23 -3.59
CA GLY A 715 -5.31 -35.99 -4.26
C GLY A 715 -6.22 -34.83 -3.84
N ALA A 716 -7.54 -35.02 -3.84
CA ALA A 716 -8.50 -34.02 -3.43
C ALA A 716 -8.37 -33.64 -1.95
N ALA A 717 -8.09 -34.62 -1.09
CA ALA A 717 -7.85 -34.37 0.35
C ALA A 717 -6.58 -33.56 0.59
N ALA A 718 -5.46 -33.93 -0.05
CA ALA A 718 -4.18 -33.21 0.04
C ALA A 718 -4.31 -31.76 -0.43
N MET A 719 -5.03 -31.52 -1.52
CA MET A 719 -5.32 -30.20 -2.06
C MET A 719 -6.11 -29.33 -1.07
N SER A 720 -7.13 -29.89 -0.44
CA SER A 720 -7.94 -29.18 0.57
C SER A 720 -7.08 -28.78 1.78
N LEU A 721 -6.21 -29.69 2.24
CA LEU A 721 -5.31 -29.45 3.36
C LEU A 721 -4.26 -28.36 3.04
N SER A 722 -3.75 -28.31 1.81
CA SER A 722 -2.80 -27.27 1.37
C SER A 722 -3.36 -25.86 1.55
N SER A 723 -4.63 -25.63 1.21
CA SER A 723 -5.27 -24.32 1.41
C SER A 723 -5.36 -23.92 2.88
N VAL A 724 -5.62 -24.90 3.76
CA VAL A 724 -5.65 -24.68 5.23
C VAL A 724 -4.26 -24.32 5.75
N CYS A 725 -3.22 -25.03 5.30
CA CYS A 725 -1.83 -24.77 5.70
C CYS A 725 -1.40 -23.33 5.33
N VAL A 726 -1.71 -22.86 4.11
CA VAL A 726 -1.39 -21.51 3.66
C VAL A 726 -2.05 -20.47 4.56
N VAL A 727 -3.32 -20.65 4.90
CA VAL A 727 -4.03 -19.69 5.78
C VAL A 727 -3.48 -19.72 7.21
N LEU A 728 -3.23 -20.89 7.76
CA LEU A 728 -2.64 -21.02 9.10
C LEU A 728 -1.26 -20.39 9.16
N ASN A 729 -0.43 -20.59 8.12
CA ASN A 729 0.87 -19.91 8.02
C ASN A 729 0.73 -18.38 7.95
N ALA A 730 -0.23 -17.86 7.19
CA ALA A 730 -0.48 -16.43 7.15
C ALA A 730 -0.97 -15.88 8.51
N LEU A 731 -1.84 -16.58 9.21
CA LEU A 731 -2.32 -16.18 10.54
C LEU A 731 -1.20 -16.12 11.58
N ARG A 732 -0.07 -16.84 11.38
CA ARG A 732 1.12 -16.78 12.23
C ARG A 732 1.68 -15.35 12.30
N LEU A 733 1.45 -14.51 11.28
CA LEU A 733 1.85 -13.09 11.29
C LEU A 733 1.23 -12.31 12.46
N ASN A 734 0.07 -12.71 12.97
CA ASN A 734 -0.53 -12.05 14.13
C ASN A 734 0.28 -12.27 15.44
N LEU A 735 1.06 -13.34 15.50
CA LEU A 735 1.83 -13.75 16.68
C LEU A 735 3.25 -13.16 16.70
N ILE A 736 3.66 -12.47 15.62
CA ILE A 736 5.02 -11.93 15.53
C ILE A 736 5.21 -10.74 16.47
N ASN A 737 6.42 -10.67 17.06
CA ASN A 737 6.89 -9.50 17.76
C ASN A 737 7.63 -8.58 16.78
N LEU A 738 7.16 -7.34 16.62
CA LEU A 738 7.71 -6.35 15.68
C LEU A 738 9.04 -5.74 16.15
N ASP A 739 9.33 -5.80 17.45
CA ASP A 739 10.56 -5.26 18.01
C ASP A 739 11.78 -6.16 17.76
N LYS A 740 11.56 -7.43 17.40
CA LYS A 740 12.66 -8.33 17.05
C LYS A 740 13.12 -8.06 15.60
N PRO A 741 14.39 -7.65 15.39
CA PRO A 741 14.92 -7.34 14.07
C PRO A 741 14.91 -8.59 13.18
N VAL A 742 14.53 -8.41 11.91
CA VAL A 742 14.70 -9.41 10.86
C VAL A 742 15.95 -9.04 10.08
N LYS A 743 17.02 -9.79 10.26
CA LYS A 743 18.27 -9.56 9.54
C LYS A 743 18.07 -9.73 8.04
N HIS A 744 18.45 -8.74 7.28
CA HIS A 744 18.60 -8.85 5.82
C HIS A 744 20.05 -9.18 5.49
N ARG A 745 20.29 -9.89 4.37
CA ARG A 745 21.64 -10.13 3.89
C ARG A 745 22.24 -8.77 3.51
N LYS A 746 23.24 -8.29 4.27
CA LYS A 746 23.86 -7.00 4.04
C LYS A 746 24.34 -6.94 2.59
N LYS A 747 23.69 -6.16 1.75
CA LYS A 747 24.31 -5.65 0.55
C LYS A 747 25.35 -4.63 1.05
N VAL A 748 26.60 -4.82 0.74
CA VAL A 748 27.62 -3.81 1.02
C VAL A 748 27.31 -2.64 0.12
N VAL A 749 26.65 -1.64 0.68
CA VAL A 749 26.34 -0.38 -0.02
C VAL A 749 27.55 0.52 0.24
N ASN A 750 28.49 0.53 -0.66
CA ASN A 750 29.56 1.55 -0.68
C ASN A 750 29.01 2.77 -1.41
N ILE A 751 28.50 3.71 -0.65
CA ILE A 751 28.06 5.02 -1.20
C ILE A 751 29.25 5.96 -1.16
N ASP A 752 29.70 6.43 -2.32
CA ASP A 752 30.67 7.51 -2.40
C ASP A 752 29.92 8.86 -2.26
N VAL A 753 30.01 9.45 -1.06
CA VAL A 753 29.37 10.73 -0.73
C VAL A 753 29.82 11.84 -1.67
N ASN A 754 31.07 11.77 -2.19
CA ASN A 754 31.57 12.75 -3.14
C ASN A 754 30.92 12.66 -4.53
N ASP A 755 30.48 11.49 -4.93
CA ASP A 755 29.72 11.32 -6.19
C ASP A 755 28.30 11.91 -6.07
N ILE A 756 27.67 11.78 -4.91
CA ILE A 756 26.33 12.37 -4.66
C ILE A 756 26.42 13.90 -4.62
N SER A 757 27.46 14.45 -3.99
CA SER A 757 27.69 15.91 -3.90
C SER A 757 28.18 16.52 -5.22
N LYS A 758 28.90 15.77 -6.07
CA LYS A 758 29.34 16.25 -7.39
C LYS A 758 28.20 16.33 -8.40
N THR A 759 27.17 15.52 -8.25
CA THR A 759 25.97 15.59 -9.11
C THR A 759 25.16 16.87 -8.84
N LYS A 760 25.26 17.45 -7.63
CA LYS A 760 24.82 18.84 -7.35
C LYS A 760 25.33 19.87 -8.39
N ASN A 761 26.57 19.73 -8.85
CA ASN A 761 27.19 20.69 -9.79
C ASN A 761 27.01 20.31 -11.27
N THR A 762 26.62 19.07 -11.59
CA THR A 762 26.60 18.60 -12.99
C THR A 762 25.20 18.58 -13.57
N GLU A 763 24.16 18.34 -12.80
CA GLU A 763 22.77 18.40 -13.26
C GLU A 763 22.18 19.82 -13.15
N ILE A 764 22.59 20.61 -12.16
CA ILE A 764 22.28 22.06 -12.12
C ILE A 764 22.90 22.75 -13.33
N LYS A 765 24.11 22.37 -13.76
CA LYS A 765 24.72 22.88 -15.01
C LYS A 765 24.13 22.30 -16.30
N LYS A 766 23.46 21.15 -16.27
CA LYS A 766 22.70 20.60 -17.41
C LYS A 766 21.23 21.05 -17.44
N GLY A 767 20.66 21.45 -16.32
CA GLY A 767 19.28 21.98 -16.22
C GLY A 767 19.21 23.49 -16.49
N GLU A 768 20.30 24.26 -16.37
CA GLU A 768 20.32 25.71 -16.52
C GLU A 768 21.01 26.22 -17.78
N GLN A 769 21.50 25.39 -18.69
CA GLN A 769 21.71 25.79 -20.06
C GLN A 769 20.45 25.60 -20.92
N SER A 770 19.33 26.14 -20.46
CA SER A 770 18.29 26.54 -21.42
C SER A 770 18.92 27.66 -22.21
N MET A 771 19.39 27.38 -23.44
CA MET A 771 19.85 28.41 -24.35
C MET A 771 18.70 29.40 -24.56
N LYS A 772 18.85 30.61 -24.03
CA LYS A 772 17.91 31.69 -24.30
C LYS A 772 18.39 32.46 -25.52
N LYS A 773 17.54 32.57 -26.54
CA LYS A 773 17.76 33.41 -27.68
C LYS A 773 16.77 34.58 -27.64
N THR A 774 17.26 35.79 -27.83
CA THR A 774 16.44 37.01 -27.86
C THR A 774 16.30 37.48 -29.30
N LEU A 775 15.08 37.47 -29.81
CA LEU A 775 14.75 37.97 -31.15
C LEU A 775 14.25 39.41 -31.02
N LYS A 776 14.79 40.34 -31.81
CA LYS A 776 14.25 41.68 -31.96
C LYS A 776 13.30 41.70 -33.15
N ILE A 777 12.01 42.05 -32.91
CA ILE A 777 10.94 41.90 -33.90
C ILE A 777 10.30 43.24 -34.18
N GLU A 778 10.26 43.62 -35.44
CA GLU A 778 9.53 44.80 -35.90
C GLU A 778 8.17 44.45 -36.51
N GLY A 779 7.24 45.41 -36.48
CA GLY A 779 5.88 45.21 -36.98
C GLY A 779 4.86 44.83 -35.91
N MET A 780 5.22 44.57 -34.65
CA MET A 780 4.28 44.36 -33.57
C MET A 780 3.68 45.68 -33.07
N MET A 781 2.36 45.85 -33.17
CA MET A 781 1.66 47.08 -32.78
C MET A 781 0.62 46.91 -31.66
N CYS A 782 0.24 45.68 -31.32
CA CYS A 782 -0.81 45.41 -30.32
C CYS A 782 -0.63 44.07 -29.62
N ALA A 783 -1.39 43.85 -28.55
CA ALA A 783 -1.38 42.57 -27.78
C ALA A 783 -1.73 41.35 -28.62
N HIS A 784 -2.47 41.50 -29.72
CA HIS A 784 -2.80 40.42 -30.64
C HIS A 784 -1.57 39.97 -31.44
N CYS A 785 -0.74 40.92 -31.86
CA CYS A 785 0.56 40.66 -32.51
C CYS A 785 1.50 39.86 -31.60
N VAL A 786 1.54 40.22 -30.31
CA VAL A 786 2.31 39.50 -29.28
C VAL A 786 1.87 38.04 -29.15
N ALA A 787 0.54 37.79 -29.15
CA ALA A 787 0.01 36.46 -29.08
C ALA A 787 0.33 35.61 -30.33
N HIS A 788 0.29 36.21 -31.53
CA HIS A 788 0.65 35.52 -32.76
C HIS A 788 2.13 35.13 -32.78
N VAL A 789 3.03 36.07 -32.50
CA VAL A 789 4.46 35.78 -32.42
C VAL A 789 4.77 34.70 -31.35
N LYS A 790 4.15 34.79 -30.19
CA LYS A 790 4.29 33.79 -29.14
C LYS A 790 3.85 32.42 -29.62
N SER A 791 2.66 32.32 -30.25
CA SER A 791 2.11 31.05 -30.75
C SER A 791 2.98 30.47 -31.88
N ALA A 792 3.51 31.29 -32.77
CA ALA A 792 4.38 30.86 -33.87
C ALA A 792 5.71 30.28 -33.36
N LEU A 793 6.34 30.92 -32.39
CA LEU A 793 7.58 30.45 -31.79
C LEU A 793 7.40 29.23 -30.90
N GLN A 794 6.27 29.11 -30.21
CA GLN A 794 5.94 27.92 -29.40
C GLN A 794 5.71 26.66 -30.23
N LYS A 795 5.37 26.77 -31.51
CA LYS A 795 5.21 25.65 -32.45
C LYS A 795 6.50 25.09 -33.01
N VAL A 796 7.61 25.75 -32.77
CA VAL A 796 8.93 25.32 -33.27
C VAL A 796 9.46 24.20 -32.38
N ASP A 797 9.75 23.03 -32.95
CA ASP A 797 10.36 21.93 -32.23
C ASP A 797 11.69 22.36 -31.58
N GLY A 798 11.80 22.10 -30.27
CA GLY A 798 12.97 22.52 -29.49
C GLY A 798 12.77 23.80 -28.69
N VAL A 799 11.64 24.50 -28.81
CA VAL A 799 11.26 25.65 -28.00
C VAL A 799 10.50 25.20 -26.77
N LYS A 800 10.98 25.57 -25.59
CA LYS A 800 10.39 25.23 -24.28
C LYS A 800 9.40 26.29 -23.79
N ASP A 801 9.79 27.57 -23.92
CA ASP A 801 8.96 28.70 -23.51
C ASP A 801 9.30 29.95 -24.31
N VAL A 802 8.35 30.88 -24.43
CA VAL A 802 8.49 32.14 -25.18
C VAL A 802 7.85 33.29 -24.42
N GLU A 803 8.64 34.30 -24.11
CA GLU A 803 8.17 35.57 -23.55
C GLU A 803 8.30 36.66 -24.59
N VAL A 804 7.19 37.32 -24.96
CA VAL A 804 7.18 38.40 -25.95
C VAL A 804 6.82 39.71 -25.28
N SER A 805 7.66 40.73 -25.46
CA SER A 805 7.46 42.10 -24.95
C SER A 805 7.14 43.03 -26.10
N LEU A 806 5.95 43.65 -26.06
CA LEU A 806 5.54 44.66 -27.01
C LEU A 806 6.33 45.97 -26.83
N GLU A 807 6.61 46.33 -25.57
CA GLU A 807 7.30 47.59 -25.21
C GLU A 807 8.75 47.59 -25.67
N ASN A 808 9.44 46.45 -25.49
CA ASN A 808 10.83 46.27 -25.90
C ASN A 808 10.98 45.77 -27.35
N LYS A 809 9.87 45.42 -28.02
CA LYS A 809 9.84 44.77 -29.34
C LYS A 809 10.72 43.52 -29.42
N THR A 810 10.73 42.71 -28.39
CA THR A 810 11.57 41.52 -28.28
C THR A 810 10.78 40.27 -27.94
N ALA A 811 11.23 39.11 -28.42
CA ALA A 811 10.81 37.79 -27.98
C ALA A 811 12.01 37.04 -27.39
N VAL A 812 11.91 36.63 -26.14
CA VAL A 812 12.89 35.78 -25.48
C VAL A 812 12.42 34.33 -25.58
N VAL A 813 13.17 33.53 -26.30
CA VAL A 813 12.86 32.09 -26.55
C VAL A 813 13.79 31.25 -25.72
N THR A 814 13.19 30.42 -24.86
CA THR A 814 13.91 29.42 -24.05
C THR A 814 13.90 28.08 -24.81
N LEU A 815 15.05 27.55 -25.14
CA LEU A 815 15.22 26.36 -25.97
C LEU A 815 15.55 25.14 -25.11
N SER A 816 14.96 23.99 -25.46
CA SER A 816 15.28 22.68 -24.90
C SER A 816 16.35 21.92 -25.69
N SER A 817 16.61 22.36 -26.95
CA SER A 817 17.67 21.84 -27.84
C SER A 817 18.17 22.97 -28.70
N ASP A 818 19.34 22.84 -29.32
CA ASP A 818 19.86 23.91 -30.24
C ASP A 818 19.00 24.00 -31.50
N VAL A 819 18.28 25.10 -31.62
CA VAL A 819 17.42 25.42 -32.77
C VAL A 819 18.13 26.44 -33.64
N ASN A 820 18.21 26.16 -34.95
CA ASN A 820 18.85 27.08 -35.90
C ASN A 820 18.09 28.42 -35.94
N ASN A 821 18.85 29.53 -35.94
CA ASN A 821 18.31 30.89 -35.99
C ASN A 821 17.39 31.14 -37.20
N ASP A 822 17.65 30.50 -38.34
CA ASP A 822 16.83 30.60 -39.53
C ASP A 822 15.43 30.01 -39.35
N VAL A 823 15.28 28.97 -38.52
CA VAL A 823 13.99 28.35 -38.20
C VAL A 823 13.14 29.29 -37.34
N LEU A 824 13.74 29.88 -36.30
CA LEU A 824 13.09 30.87 -35.44
C LEU A 824 12.70 32.14 -36.24
N LYS A 825 13.58 32.59 -37.13
CA LYS A 825 13.34 33.73 -38.01
C LYS A 825 12.18 33.45 -38.97
N SER A 826 12.17 32.28 -39.60
CA SER A 826 11.11 31.87 -40.53
C SER A 826 9.75 31.74 -39.83
N ALA A 827 9.71 31.24 -38.60
CA ALA A 827 8.47 31.11 -37.83
C ALA A 827 7.79 32.46 -37.57
N VAL A 828 8.59 33.51 -37.31
CA VAL A 828 8.09 34.85 -37.06
C VAL A 828 7.75 35.57 -38.39
N THR A 829 8.55 35.36 -39.42
CA THR A 829 8.36 36.01 -40.73
C THR A 829 7.13 35.47 -41.44
N ASN A 830 6.82 34.19 -41.29
CA ASN A 830 5.60 33.55 -41.86
C ASN A 830 4.29 34.13 -41.28
N GLU A 831 4.34 34.70 -40.08
CA GLU A 831 3.21 35.42 -39.47
C GLU A 831 3.17 36.92 -39.84
N GLY A 832 4.06 37.37 -40.73
CA GLY A 832 4.05 38.71 -41.26
C GLY A 832 4.85 39.75 -40.44
N TYR A 833 5.74 39.32 -39.55
CA TYR A 833 6.62 40.21 -38.76
C TYR A 833 8.07 40.08 -39.19
N GLU A 834 8.87 41.13 -38.98
CA GLU A 834 10.27 41.15 -39.39
C GLU A 834 11.18 40.92 -38.16
N VAL A 835 12.11 39.95 -38.28
CA VAL A 835 13.15 39.73 -37.26
C VAL A 835 14.42 40.43 -37.67
N VAL A 836 14.78 41.46 -36.92
CA VAL A 836 15.92 42.35 -37.20
C VAL A 836 17.23 41.75 -36.68
N GLU A 837 17.18 41.14 -35.47
CA GLU A 837 18.37 40.61 -34.80
C GLU A 837 18.00 39.41 -33.92
N ILE A 838 18.88 38.42 -33.87
CA ILE A 838 18.78 37.29 -32.93
C ILE A 838 20.09 37.23 -32.15
N LYS A 839 19.96 37.36 -30.81
CA LYS A 839 21.09 37.27 -29.87
C LYS A 839 20.99 36.02 -29.04
#